data_f9e33fcc7c18fcde4e8d8dc692fd0e0d
#
_entry.id   f9e33fcc7c18fcde4e8d8dc692fd0e0d
#
_cell.length_a   1.000
_cell.length_b   1.000
_cell.length_c   1.000
_cell.angle_alpha   90.00
_cell.angle_beta   90.00
_cell.angle_gamma   90.00
#
_symmetry.space_group_name_H-M   'P 1'
#
loop_
_entity.id
_entity.type
_entity.pdbx_description
1 polymer ?
#
loop_
_entity_poly.entity_id
_entity_poly.type
_entity_poly.pdbx_seq_one_letter_code
_entity_poly.pdbx_strand_id
1 'polypeptide(L)'
;MKSLWNDEDAARYLAEGGELGLRVYTSRLLGMNPDLVLHGGGNTSLKGVSDTVFGESVETLFVKGSGWDLRTIEAAGFPPVDLNYLRRLGTLDSLSDTQMMRELRLALLDPQAPTPSVEAILHALIPHRYVDHTHTDAVVTLSNSQGGAERLAELFGDEVLILPYTMPGFVLAKQVAQHTADADWSSLRGIILLNHGLFTFAEDAKASYSAMIDLVTRAEECIAGELTDSGAETVAEVDAFDRLAFAELRREAGNVFGSPVLASLDTGEDARRFSTHKDAKSLIASGPLTPDHTIHTKPFGAVFPPDPVAGLHGFCADYASYFSEHALSEHRCLDLMPRFGVWSGRGIVRLAPSVKRLRIVEDIVAHTIPAILTGESLGGWRPLPRAALFDVEYWELEQAKLKNAATASDPTRELEGKVALVTGAASGIGCAAVMRLASAGAAVCALDIAASVESQFASLPNVLGIRCDVTDSEQVDSAIDACVCRFGGVDIVVSNAGFFPPTQSLAELEEAEWERSLTLNLTAHTRLLKRCIPLLKLGFDPAVVFIGSKNVSAPGPGAAAYSAAKAALMQVARIAALELGEHGIRVNTLHPDAVYDTALWTDELLQARANAYRMSVEDYKRKNILRTEVSSVDVAEAVFLLAGTRLGKTTGAQIPLDGGNDRVI
;
A
#
# COMPACT_ATOMS: atom_id res chain seq x y z
N MET A 1 23.48 -0.25 13.28
CA MET A 1 22.23 -1.09 13.39
C MET A 1 22.17 -1.84 14.70
N LYS A 2 20.97 -2.09 15.27
CA LYS A 2 20.83 -2.83 16.53
C LYS A 2 20.40 -4.27 16.28
N SER A 3 21.09 -5.25 16.89
CA SER A 3 20.67 -6.65 16.87
C SER A 3 19.32 -6.84 17.58
N LEU A 4 18.41 -7.58 16.95
CA LEU A 4 17.11 -7.99 17.51
C LEU A 4 17.16 -9.43 18.05
N TRP A 5 18.32 -10.08 18.08
CA TRP A 5 18.47 -11.44 18.59
C TRP A 5 18.11 -11.53 20.07
N ASN A 6 17.31 -12.54 20.42
CA ASN A 6 16.95 -12.90 21.78
C ASN A 6 17.19 -14.41 21.98
N ASP A 7 17.98 -14.79 22.98
CA ASP A 7 18.35 -16.20 23.20
C ASP A 7 17.16 -17.06 23.65
N GLU A 8 16.17 -16.49 24.38
CA GLU A 8 14.97 -17.21 24.82
C GLU A 8 14.05 -17.51 23.63
N ASP A 9 13.86 -16.53 22.75
CA ASP A 9 13.09 -16.74 21.53
C ASP A 9 13.78 -17.75 20.61
N ALA A 10 15.08 -17.66 20.42
CA ALA A 10 15.85 -18.61 19.62
C ALA A 10 15.71 -20.04 20.15
N ALA A 11 15.81 -20.21 21.47
CA ALA A 11 15.61 -21.52 22.13
C ALA A 11 14.20 -22.06 21.93
N ARG A 12 13.17 -21.20 22.00
CA ARG A 12 11.79 -21.60 21.72
C ARG A 12 11.60 -22.06 20.28
N TYR A 13 12.04 -21.30 19.30
CA TYR A 13 11.95 -21.68 17.88
C TYR A 13 12.73 -22.96 17.57
N LEU A 14 13.89 -23.15 18.21
CA LEU A 14 14.66 -24.40 18.08
C LEU A 14 13.92 -25.59 18.69
N ALA A 15 13.28 -25.43 19.85
CA ALA A 15 12.52 -26.49 20.50
C ALA A 15 11.26 -26.89 19.71
N GLU A 16 10.58 -25.92 19.10
CA GLU A 16 9.33 -26.13 18.37
C GLU A 16 9.55 -26.69 16.96
N GLY A 17 10.59 -26.24 16.25
CA GLY A 17 10.80 -26.54 14.82
C GLY A 17 12.21 -27.01 14.45
N GLY A 18 13.06 -27.33 15.43
CA GLY A 18 14.45 -27.72 15.18
C GLY A 18 15.25 -26.60 14.50
N GLU A 19 16.26 -26.98 13.76
CA GLU A 19 17.13 -26.05 13.02
C GLU A 19 16.36 -25.21 11.98
N LEU A 20 15.31 -25.78 11.37
CA LEU A 20 14.45 -25.05 10.44
C LEU A 20 13.61 -24.01 11.18
N GLY A 21 13.12 -24.31 12.40
CA GLY A 21 12.47 -23.34 13.26
C GLY A 21 13.42 -22.16 13.59
N LEU A 22 14.67 -22.45 13.93
CA LEU A 22 15.67 -21.43 14.17
C LEU A 22 15.99 -20.60 12.90
N ARG A 23 15.99 -21.23 11.70
CA ARG A 23 16.11 -20.53 10.41
C ARG A 23 14.92 -19.57 10.16
N VAL A 24 13.71 -20.01 10.47
CA VAL A 24 12.50 -19.14 10.43
C VAL A 24 12.69 -17.91 11.33
N TYR A 25 13.15 -18.13 12.56
CA TYR A 25 13.40 -17.04 13.51
C TYR A 25 14.38 -16.00 12.97
N THR A 26 15.57 -16.41 12.52
CA THR A 26 16.58 -15.48 12.01
C THR A 26 16.09 -14.77 10.73
N SER A 27 15.38 -15.46 9.86
CA SER A 27 14.79 -14.84 8.67
C SER A 27 13.79 -13.75 9.01
N ARG A 28 12.94 -13.99 10.03
CA ARG A 28 12.01 -12.97 10.52
C ARG A 28 12.71 -11.79 11.15
N LEU A 29 13.82 -11.99 11.87
CA LEU A 29 14.62 -10.90 12.40
C LEU A 29 15.16 -9.99 11.29
N LEU A 30 15.63 -10.57 10.17
CA LEU A 30 16.06 -9.81 8.99
C LEU A 30 14.88 -9.07 8.35
N GLY A 31 13.76 -9.76 8.14
CA GLY A 31 12.56 -9.19 7.50
C GLY A 31 11.80 -8.18 8.36
N MET A 32 12.02 -8.13 9.68
CA MET A 32 11.44 -7.11 10.55
C MET A 32 12.13 -5.75 10.44
N ASN A 33 13.37 -5.72 9.93
CA ASN A 33 14.10 -4.48 9.71
C ASN A 33 14.03 -4.07 8.23
N PRO A 34 13.26 -3.01 7.88
CA PRO A 34 13.12 -2.56 6.50
C PRO A 34 14.42 -2.04 5.87
N ASP A 35 15.41 -1.59 6.68
CA ASP A 35 16.73 -1.16 6.19
C ASP A 35 17.61 -2.35 5.71
N LEU A 36 17.18 -3.59 6.00
CA LEU A 36 17.83 -4.81 5.51
C LEU A 36 17.13 -5.37 4.28
N VAL A 37 15.79 -5.39 4.27
CA VAL A 37 15.05 -5.98 3.16
C VAL A 37 13.59 -5.51 3.12
N LEU A 38 13.09 -5.27 1.92
CA LEU A 38 11.70 -4.87 1.66
C LEU A 38 10.99 -5.90 0.77
N HIS A 39 9.67 -6.05 0.96
CA HIS A 39 8.69 -6.64 0.03
C HIS A 39 9.12 -7.89 -0.75
N GLY A 40 9.52 -8.93 -0.03
CA GLY A 40 9.88 -10.20 -0.64
C GLY A 40 11.29 -10.27 -1.23
N GLY A 41 12.04 -9.16 -1.19
CA GLY A 41 13.48 -9.12 -1.47
C GLY A 41 14.28 -9.98 -0.51
N GLY A 42 15.56 -10.19 -0.82
CA GLY A 42 16.47 -11.02 -0.05
C GLY A 42 16.00 -12.48 0.09
N ASN A 43 16.86 -13.33 0.56
CA ASN A 43 16.54 -14.73 0.83
C ASN A 43 17.52 -15.33 1.84
N THR A 44 17.14 -16.47 2.38
CA THR A 44 17.91 -17.16 3.43
C THR A 44 17.82 -18.65 3.21
N SER A 45 18.83 -19.38 3.68
CA SER A 45 18.82 -20.83 3.58
C SER A 45 19.49 -21.53 4.77
N LEU A 46 19.20 -22.82 4.87
CA LEU A 46 19.78 -23.77 5.81
C LEU A 46 20.15 -25.04 5.05
N LYS A 47 21.38 -25.54 5.21
CA LYS A 47 21.77 -26.88 4.78
C LYS A 47 21.52 -27.89 5.90
N GLY A 48 20.87 -28.98 5.56
CA GLY A 48 20.50 -30.04 6.47
C GLY A 48 20.34 -31.37 5.76
N VAL A 49 19.51 -32.22 6.33
CA VAL A 49 19.22 -33.55 5.80
C VAL A 49 17.70 -33.78 5.85
N SER A 50 17.16 -34.42 4.82
CA SER A 50 15.78 -34.90 4.78
C SER A 50 15.76 -36.40 4.56
N ASP A 51 14.86 -37.12 5.24
CA ASP A 51 14.70 -38.56 5.04
C ASP A 51 13.64 -38.83 3.95
N THR A 52 13.97 -39.74 3.05
CA THR A 52 13.03 -40.23 2.04
C THR A 52 12.06 -41.28 2.65
N VAL A 53 11.01 -41.61 1.93
CA VAL A 53 10.08 -42.68 2.30
C VAL A 53 10.74 -44.07 2.37
N PHE A 54 11.94 -44.21 1.81
CA PHE A 54 12.73 -45.44 1.84
C PHE A 54 13.70 -45.49 3.05
N GLY A 55 13.72 -44.46 3.88
CA GLY A 55 14.65 -44.34 5.01
C GLY A 55 16.08 -43.93 4.63
N GLU A 56 16.26 -43.40 3.42
CA GLU A 56 17.52 -42.88 2.94
C GLU A 56 17.61 -41.36 3.28
N SER A 57 18.76 -40.93 3.75
CA SER A 57 18.99 -39.50 4.04
C SER A 57 19.55 -38.78 2.82
N VAL A 58 18.95 -37.64 2.46
CA VAL A 58 19.35 -36.77 1.35
C VAL A 58 19.86 -35.43 1.88
N GLU A 59 21.07 -35.02 1.47
CA GLU A 59 21.55 -33.66 1.74
C GLU A 59 20.61 -32.64 1.13
N THR A 60 20.05 -31.77 1.96
CA THR A 60 18.95 -30.87 1.61
C THR A 60 19.31 -29.42 1.84
N LEU A 61 18.99 -28.57 0.87
CA LEU A 61 18.95 -27.13 1.04
C LEU A 61 17.51 -26.70 1.32
N PHE A 62 17.26 -26.14 2.49
CA PHE A 62 16.03 -25.41 2.80
C PHE A 62 16.23 -23.95 2.45
N VAL A 63 15.69 -23.48 1.35
CA VAL A 63 15.89 -22.10 0.86
C VAL A 63 14.57 -21.39 0.71
N LYS A 64 14.51 -20.07 0.98
CA LYS A 64 13.29 -19.28 0.83
C LYS A 64 12.63 -19.53 -0.52
N GLY A 65 11.35 -19.87 -0.48
CA GLY A 65 10.51 -20.03 -1.66
C GLY A 65 10.02 -18.71 -2.24
N SER A 66 9.78 -18.70 -3.56
CA SER A 66 9.23 -17.55 -4.27
C SER A 66 7.87 -17.15 -3.70
N GLY A 67 7.64 -15.84 -3.56
CA GLY A 67 6.39 -15.27 -3.05
C GLY A 67 6.29 -15.14 -1.53
N TRP A 68 7.23 -15.66 -0.76
CA TRP A 68 7.30 -15.46 0.68
C TRP A 68 8.06 -14.19 1.05
N ASP A 69 7.58 -13.49 2.07
CA ASP A 69 8.24 -12.35 2.68
C ASP A 69 9.00 -12.83 3.93
N LEU A 70 10.25 -12.38 4.12
CA LEU A 70 11.07 -12.79 5.28
C LEU A 70 10.42 -12.40 6.61
N ARG A 71 9.70 -11.29 6.65
CA ARG A 71 9.02 -10.80 7.87
C ARG A 71 7.97 -11.79 8.40
N THR A 72 7.32 -12.51 7.51
CA THR A 72 6.19 -13.40 7.83
C THR A 72 6.44 -14.87 7.48
N ILE A 73 7.65 -15.20 7.02
CA ILE A 73 7.98 -16.55 6.57
C ILE A 73 7.75 -17.60 7.65
N GLU A 74 7.29 -18.76 7.24
CA GLU A 74 7.09 -19.96 8.06
C GLU A 74 7.91 -21.12 7.51
N ALA A 75 7.95 -22.26 8.22
CA ALA A 75 8.67 -23.44 7.78
C ALA A 75 8.25 -23.90 6.37
N ALA A 76 6.95 -23.81 6.05
CA ALA A 76 6.43 -24.11 4.71
C ALA A 76 6.98 -23.19 3.60
N GLY A 77 7.53 -22.03 3.97
CA GLY A 77 8.20 -21.10 3.05
C GLY A 77 9.63 -21.50 2.68
N PHE A 78 10.15 -22.60 3.23
CA PHE A 78 11.47 -23.15 2.94
C PHE A 78 11.36 -24.52 2.25
N PRO A 79 11.10 -24.55 0.93
CA PRO A 79 11.07 -25.80 0.18
C PRO A 79 12.37 -26.60 0.37
N PRO A 80 12.26 -27.93 0.63
CA PRO A 80 13.41 -28.82 0.67
C PRO A 80 13.87 -29.15 -0.74
N VAL A 81 15.14 -28.88 -1.05
CA VAL A 81 15.74 -29.08 -2.37
C VAL A 81 16.97 -29.98 -2.24
N ASP A 82 17.14 -30.91 -3.19
CA ASP A 82 18.33 -31.76 -3.23
C ASP A 82 19.61 -30.91 -3.44
N LEU A 83 20.42 -30.82 -2.38
CA LEU A 83 21.62 -30.00 -2.36
C LEU A 83 22.67 -30.48 -3.39
N ASN A 84 22.83 -31.77 -3.56
CA ASN A 84 23.78 -32.34 -4.50
C ASN A 84 23.36 -32.12 -5.95
N TYR A 85 22.05 -32.13 -6.20
CA TYR A 85 21.53 -31.78 -7.53
C TYR A 85 21.84 -30.31 -7.85
N LEU A 86 21.60 -29.39 -6.92
CA LEU A 86 21.93 -27.97 -7.14
C LEU A 86 23.42 -27.72 -7.33
N ARG A 87 24.29 -28.37 -6.57
CA ARG A 87 25.75 -28.29 -6.75
C ARG A 87 26.18 -28.78 -8.13
N ARG A 88 25.58 -29.84 -8.64
CA ARG A 88 25.82 -30.33 -10.01
C ARG A 88 25.34 -29.34 -11.07
N LEU A 89 24.20 -28.66 -10.87
CA LEU A 89 23.78 -27.58 -11.77
C LEU A 89 24.84 -26.48 -11.85
N GLY A 90 25.44 -26.11 -10.71
CA GLY A 90 26.53 -25.12 -10.64
C GLY A 90 27.78 -25.47 -11.45
N THR A 91 27.97 -26.74 -11.84
CA THR A 91 29.12 -27.15 -12.71
C THR A 91 28.87 -26.92 -14.20
N LEU A 92 27.63 -26.65 -14.62
CA LEU A 92 27.30 -26.40 -16.02
C LEU A 92 27.94 -25.10 -16.53
N ASP A 93 28.22 -25.03 -17.82
CA ASP A 93 28.78 -23.81 -18.44
C ASP A 93 27.74 -22.70 -18.61
N SER A 94 26.50 -23.06 -18.94
CA SER A 94 25.40 -22.15 -19.11
C SER A 94 24.07 -22.83 -18.80
N LEU A 95 23.08 -22.04 -18.40
CA LEU A 95 21.72 -22.49 -18.16
C LEU A 95 20.79 -21.31 -18.42
N SER A 96 19.79 -21.47 -19.28
CA SER A 96 18.77 -20.43 -19.49
C SER A 96 17.86 -20.35 -18.27
N ASP A 97 17.22 -19.20 -18.07
CA ASP A 97 16.32 -18.98 -16.93
C ASP A 97 15.15 -19.97 -16.90
N THR A 98 14.54 -20.25 -18.07
CA THR A 98 13.48 -21.25 -18.19
C THR A 98 13.98 -22.66 -17.81
N GLN A 99 15.20 -23.02 -18.25
CA GLN A 99 15.83 -24.29 -17.86
C GLN A 99 16.15 -24.30 -16.37
N MET A 100 16.75 -23.23 -15.83
CA MET A 100 17.05 -23.09 -14.41
C MET A 100 15.81 -23.28 -13.55
N MET A 101 14.71 -22.60 -13.87
CA MET A 101 13.46 -22.74 -13.13
C MET A 101 12.86 -24.14 -13.20
N ARG A 102 13.00 -24.81 -14.35
CA ARG A 102 12.60 -26.21 -14.50
C ARG A 102 13.45 -27.11 -13.59
N GLU A 103 14.76 -26.96 -13.65
CA GLU A 103 15.70 -27.79 -12.87
C GLU A 103 15.56 -27.53 -11.36
N LEU A 104 15.31 -26.29 -10.92
CA LEU A 104 15.01 -25.98 -9.53
C LEU A 104 13.74 -26.70 -9.03
N ARG A 105 12.71 -26.81 -9.89
CA ARG A 105 11.49 -27.58 -9.55
C ARG A 105 11.73 -29.10 -9.56
N LEU A 106 12.57 -29.60 -10.45
CA LEU A 106 12.94 -31.02 -10.47
C LEU A 106 13.79 -31.42 -9.27
N ALA A 107 14.52 -30.48 -8.69
CA ALA A 107 15.33 -30.69 -7.48
C ALA A 107 14.49 -30.69 -6.18
N LEU A 108 13.20 -30.32 -6.22
CA LEU A 108 12.31 -30.34 -5.05
C LEU A 108 12.12 -31.77 -4.54
N LEU A 109 12.32 -31.97 -3.24
CA LEU A 109 12.01 -33.23 -2.56
C LEU A 109 10.50 -33.36 -2.24
N ASP A 110 9.80 -32.23 -2.15
CA ASP A 110 8.33 -32.16 -2.07
C ASP A 110 7.78 -31.38 -3.28
N PRO A 111 7.10 -32.07 -4.22
CA PRO A 111 6.53 -31.43 -5.41
C PRO A 111 5.46 -30.38 -5.14
N GLN A 112 4.86 -30.36 -3.93
CA GLN A 112 3.84 -29.39 -3.53
C GLN A 112 4.44 -28.15 -2.87
N ALA A 113 5.74 -28.16 -2.54
CA ALA A 113 6.41 -27.03 -1.95
C ALA A 113 6.50 -25.85 -2.91
N PRO A 114 6.62 -24.61 -2.41
CA PRO A 114 6.80 -23.44 -3.26
C PRO A 114 8.06 -23.55 -4.09
N THR A 115 8.08 -22.89 -5.26
CA THR A 115 9.27 -22.85 -6.12
C THR A 115 10.43 -22.19 -5.37
N PRO A 116 11.63 -22.79 -5.34
CA PRO A 116 12.80 -22.22 -4.67
C PRO A 116 13.19 -20.85 -5.23
N SER A 117 13.89 -20.03 -4.44
CA SER A 117 14.50 -18.78 -4.92
C SER A 117 15.37 -19.03 -6.16
N VAL A 118 15.42 -18.08 -7.06
CA VAL A 118 16.30 -18.08 -8.24
C VAL A 118 17.79 -18.15 -7.86
N GLU A 119 18.13 -17.78 -6.63
CA GLU A 119 19.49 -17.82 -6.07
C GLU A 119 19.79 -19.13 -5.33
N ALA A 120 18.90 -20.12 -5.37
CA ALA A 120 19.09 -21.40 -4.68
C ALA A 120 20.42 -22.10 -5.08
N ILE A 121 20.84 -21.99 -6.34
CA ILE A 121 22.14 -22.54 -6.80
C ILE A 121 23.29 -21.83 -6.10
N LEU A 122 23.25 -20.50 -5.99
CA LEU A 122 24.28 -19.73 -5.27
C LEU A 122 24.34 -20.14 -3.80
N HIS A 123 23.20 -20.25 -3.11
CA HIS A 123 23.14 -20.74 -1.73
C HIS A 123 23.71 -22.15 -1.56
N ALA A 124 23.53 -23.03 -2.55
CA ALA A 124 24.08 -24.38 -2.54
C ALA A 124 25.60 -24.40 -2.68
N LEU A 125 26.18 -23.45 -3.43
CA LEU A 125 27.61 -23.36 -3.70
C LEU A 125 28.41 -22.75 -2.53
N ILE A 126 27.83 -21.83 -1.74
CA ILE A 126 28.43 -21.34 -0.50
C ILE A 126 28.54 -22.51 0.49
N PRO A 127 29.71 -22.87 1.03
CA PRO A 127 29.86 -24.12 1.79
C PRO A 127 29.19 -24.10 3.16
N HIS A 128 29.00 -22.94 3.76
CA HIS A 128 28.44 -22.78 5.10
C HIS A 128 26.99 -23.23 5.23
N ARG A 129 26.62 -23.64 6.45
CA ARG A 129 25.31 -24.21 6.77
C ARG A 129 24.17 -23.19 6.69
N TYR A 130 24.38 -22.00 7.24
CA TYR A 130 23.43 -20.88 7.20
C TYR A 130 23.92 -19.83 6.23
N VAL A 131 23.05 -19.38 5.34
CA VAL A 131 23.35 -18.31 4.39
C VAL A 131 22.20 -17.30 4.43
N ASP A 132 22.53 -16.04 4.62
CA ASP A 132 21.64 -14.90 4.64
C ASP A 132 21.97 -13.96 3.48
N HIS A 133 20.96 -13.48 2.77
CA HIS A 133 21.09 -12.46 1.73
C HIS A 133 20.07 -11.35 1.95
N THR A 134 20.54 -10.11 1.95
CA THR A 134 19.72 -8.90 2.11
C THR A 134 20.14 -7.82 1.12
N HIS A 135 19.21 -6.90 0.84
CA HIS A 135 19.46 -5.71 0.01
C HIS A 135 19.61 -4.47 0.92
N THR A 136 20.52 -4.55 1.87
CA THR A 136 20.66 -3.55 2.93
C THR A 136 20.97 -2.15 2.41
N ASP A 137 20.20 -1.16 2.86
CA ASP A 137 20.28 0.23 2.41
C ASP A 137 21.70 0.80 2.52
N ALA A 138 22.38 0.59 3.65
CA ALA A 138 23.70 1.16 3.89
C ALA A 138 24.75 0.65 2.89
N VAL A 139 24.86 -0.69 2.72
CA VAL A 139 25.84 -1.27 1.80
C VAL A 139 25.52 -0.94 0.35
N VAL A 140 24.22 -0.97 -0.01
CA VAL A 140 23.80 -0.68 -1.38
C VAL A 140 23.95 0.83 -1.69
N THR A 141 23.71 1.72 -0.73
CA THR A 141 23.97 3.17 -0.88
C THR A 141 25.45 3.45 -1.12
N LEU A 142 26.35 2.83 -0.32
CA LEU A 142 27.78 2.94 -0.56
C LEU A 142 28.16 2.43 -1.95
N SER A 143 27.67 1.25 -2.36
CA SER A 143 27.98 0.68 -3.67
C SER A 143 27.42 1.49 -4.85
N ASN A 144 26.34 2.23 -4.65
CA ASN A 144 25.73 3.14 -5.62
C ASN A 144 26.30 4.57 -5.56
N SER A 145 27.35 4.82 -4.78
CA SER A 145 28.02 6.10 -4.72
C SER A 145 29.32 6.11 -5.53
N GLN A 146 29.77 7.29 -5.94
CA GLN A 146 31.05 7.43 -6.65
C GLN A 146 32.21 6.96 -5.76
N GLY A 147 33.06 6.07 -6.27
CA GLY A 147 34.15 5.44 -5.48
C GLY A 147 33.65 4.43 -4.45
N GLY A 148 32.41 3.95 -4.59
CA GLY A 148 31.78 3.07 -3.60
C GLY A 148 32.46 1.70 -3.47
N ALA A 149 32.94 1.12 -4.56
CA ALA A 149 33.65 -0.16 -4.53
C ALA A 149 34.95 -0.07 -3.75
N GLU A 150 35.74 0.99 -3.99
CA GLU A 150 36.99 1.27 -3.28
C GLU A 150 36.72 1.54 -1.80
N ARG A 151 35.71 2.33 -1.48
CA ARG A 151 35.30 2.62 -0.08
C ARG A 151 34.89 1.35 0.67
N LEU A 152 34.12 0.47 0.04
CA LEU A 152 33.76 -0.83 0.63
C LEU A 152 34.97 -1.73 0.82
N ALA A 153 35.90 -1.74 -0.13
CA ALA A 153 37.13 -2.52 0.00
C ALA A 153 38.04 -2.00 1.14
N GLU A 154 38.16 -0.69 1.32
CA GLU A 154 38.88 -0.09 2.46
C GLU A 154 38.17 -0.40 3.79
N LEU A 155 36.84 -0.37 3.83
CA LEU A 155 36.04 -0.62 5.03
C LEU A 155 36.14 -2.06 5.52
N PHE A 156 36.07 -3.02 4.62
CA PHE A 156 35.96 -4.45 4.98
C PHE A 156 37.23 -5.27 4.77
N GLY A 157 38.18 -4.80 3.97
CA GLY A 157 39.42 -5.54 3.69
C GLY A 157 39.12 -6.93 3.11
N ASP A 158 39.93 -7.90 3.53
CA ASP A 158 39.88 -9.29 3.02
C ASP A 158 38.74 -10.13 3.65
N GLU A 159 38.00 -9.60 4.63
CA GLU A 159 36.91 -10.35 5.29
C GLU A 159 35.62 -10.40 4.44
N VAL A 160 35.50 -9.56 3.40
CA VAL A 160 34.35 -9.49 2.51
C VAL A 160 34.81 -9.51 1.06
N LEU A 161 34.30 -10.47 0.30
CA LEU A 161 34.52 -10.51 -1.15
C LEU A 161 33.56 -9.51 -1.84
N ILE A 162 34.12 -8.59 -2.63
CA ILE A 162 33.33 -7.61 -3.38
C ILE A 162 33.34 -8.00 -4.85
N LEU A 163 32.15 -8.18 -5.42
CA LEU A 163 31.95 -8.57 -6.80
C LEU A 163 31.16 -7.49 -7.57
N PRO A 164 31.48 -7.25 -8.85
CA PRO A 164 30.71 -6.36 -9.69
C PRO A 164 29.27 -6.86 -9.86
N TYR A 165 28.36 -5.94 -10.22
CA TYR A 165 26.98 -6.32 -10.52
C TYR A 165 26.92 -7.41 -11.59
N THR A 166 26.12 -8.40 -11.31
CA THR A 166 25.77 -9.47 -12.25
C THR A 166 24.28 -9.77 -12.13
N MET A 167 23.62 -10.01 -13.25
CA MET A 167 22.21 -10.39 -13.30
C MET A 167 21.94 -11.58 -12.36
N PRO A 168 20.93 -11.51 -11.46
CA PRO A 168 20.57 -12.62 -10.57
C PRO A 168 20.29 -13.93 -11.32
N GLY A 169 20.42 -15.06 -10.62
CA GLY A 169 20.17 -16.38 -11.18
C GLY A 169 21.46 -17.17 -11.51
N PHE A 170 21.46 -17.94 -12.57
CA PHE A 170 22.57 -18.87 -12.87
C PHE A 170 23.90 -18.16 -13.13
N VAL A 171 23.87 -17.05 -13.86
CA VAL A 171 25.10 -16.28 -14.21
C VAL A 171 25.78 -15.77 -12.93
N LEU A 172 25.01 -15.24 -11.98
CA LEU A 172 25.53 -14.80 -10.69
C LEU A 172 26.14 -15.96 -9.89
N ALA A 173 25.44 -17.10 -9.82
CA ALA A 173 25.95 -18.28 -9.12
C ALA A 173 27.28 -18.76 -9.71
N LYS A 174 27.41 -18.74 -11.04
CA LYS A 174 28.63 -19.08 -11.76
C LYS A 174 29.79 -18.12 -11.46
N GLN A 175 29.50 -16.82 -11.48
CA GLN A 175 30.49 -15.78 -11.18
C GLN A 175 31.02 -15.93 -9.73
N VAL A 176 30.14 -16.10 -8.76
CA VAL A 176 30.56 -16.32 -7.35
C VAL A 176 31.41 -17.57 -7.25
N ALA A 177 31.01 -18.70 -7.84
CA ALA A 177 31.79 -19.94 -7.84
C ALA A 177 33.18 -19.77 -8.43
N GLN A 178 33.32 -18.99 -9.51
CA GLN A 178 34.64 -18.73 -10.13
C GLN A 178 35.55 -17.88 -9.25
N HIS A 179 34.99 -16.83 -8.61
CA HIS A 179 35.79 -15.96 -7.74
C HIS A 179 36.12 -16.57 -6.36
N THR A 180 35.39 -17.61 -5.99
CA THR A 180 35.59 -18.32 -4.70
C THR A 180 36.25 -19.68 -4.86
N ALA A 181 36.68 -20.06 -6.07
CA ALA A 181 37.32 -21.37 -6.33
C ALA A 181 38.56 -21.65 -5.44
N ASP A 182 39.35 -20.62 -5.21
CA ASP A 182 40.55 -20.68 -4.38
C ASP A 182 40.42 -19.87 -3.07
N ALA A 183 39.21 -19.46 -2.70
CA ALA A 183 38.98 -18.63 -1.52
C ALA A 183 39.08 -19.43 -0.23
N ASP A 184 39.73 -18.85 0.78
CA ASP A 184 39.66 -19.36 2.14
C ASP A 184 38.34 -18.94 2.81
N TRP A 185 37.35 -19.81 2.71
CA TRP A 185 36.02 -19.59 3.30
C TRP A 185 36.03 -19.38 4.82
N SER A 186 37.11 -19.79 5.52
CA SER A 186 37.19 -19.59 6.96
C SER A 186 37.52 -18.15 7.35
N SER A 187 38.11 -17.37 6.44
CA SER A 187 38.42 -15.95 6.63
C SER A 187 37.29 -15.02 6.13
N LEU A 188 36.43 -15.52 5.24
CA LEU A 188 35.34 -14.74 4.69
C LEU A 188 34.11 -14.68 5.64
N ARG A 189 33.57 -13.49 5.83
CA ARG A 189 32.35 -13.23 6.60
C ARG A 189 31.16 -12.89 5.72
N GLY A 190 31.43 -12.41 4.50
CA GLY A 190 30.36 -12.01 3.56
C GLY A 190 30.83 -11.84 2.12
N ILE A 191 29.85 -11.66 1.24
CA ILE A 191 30.04 -11.32 -0.17
C ILE A 191 29.14 -10.11 -0.46
N ILE A 192 29.71 -9.02 -0.95
CA ILE A 192 28.96 -7.87 -1.45
C ILE A 192 28.87 -7.98 -2.97
N LEU A 193 27.63 -7.92 -3.46
CA LEU A 193 27.32 -7.73 -4.87
C LEU A 193 27.03 -6.24 -5.07
N LEU A 194 27.90 -5.54 -5.79
CA LEU A 194 27.73 -4.10 -6.05
C LEU A 194 26.38 -3.82 -6.72
N ASN A 195 25.71 -2.75 -6.29
CA ASN A 195 24.37 -2.34 -6.75
C ASN A 195 23.25 -3.36 -6.48
N HIS A 196 23.48 -4.41 -5.66
CA HIS A 196 22.48 -5.46 -5.41
C HIS A 196 22.30 -5.72 -3.92
N GLY A 197 23.32 -6.20 -3.19
CA GLY A 197 23.14 -6.57 -1.79
C GLY A 197 24.34 -7.25 -1.15
N LEU A 198 24.08 -7.81 0.04
CA LEU A 198 25.08 -8.46 0.91
C LEU A 198 24.65 -9.90 1.21
N PHE A 199 25.59 -10.84 1.10
CA PHE A 199 25.49 -12.20 1.65
C PHE A 199 26.36 -12.32 2.89
N THR A 200 25.83 -12.98 3.92
CA THR A 200 26.60 -13.45 5.08
C THR A 200 26.32 -14.93 5.33
N PHE A 201 27.22 -15.61 6.00
CA PHE A 201 27.13 -17.03 6.17
C PHE A 201 27.95 -17.52 7.39
N ALA A 202 27.49 -18.62 7.99
CA ALA A 202 28.19 -19.29 9.11
C ALA A 202 27.69 -20.73 9.29
N GLU A 203 28.36 -21.47 10.21
CA GLU A 203 27.90 -22.80 10.60
C GLU A 203 26.72 -22.79 11.57
N ASP A 204 26.47 -21.68 12.25
CA ASP A 204 25.30 -21.49 13.11
C ASP A 204 24.50 -20.22 12.77
N ALA A 205 23.22 -20.24 13.13
CA ALA A 205 22.26 -19.21 12.80
C ALA A 205 22.57 -17.85 13.42
N LYS A 206 23.05 -17.83 14.68
CA LYS A 206 23.40 -16.60 15.40
C LYS A 206 24.59 -15.91 14.79
N ALA A 207 25.61 -16.69 14.41
CA ALA A 207 26.83 -16.17 13.80
C ALA A 207 26.55 -15.55 12.43
N SER A 208 25.74 -16.22 11.56
CA SER A 208 25.35 -15.69 10.26
C SER A 208 24.56 -14.37 10.39
N TYR A 209 23.54 -14.36 11.25
CA TYR A 209 22.75 -13.14 11.54
C TYR A 209 23.63 -12.03 12.15
N SER A 210 24.52 -12.36 13.10
CA SER A 210 25.38 -11.36 13.74
C SER A 210 26.39 -10.77 12.77
N ALA A 211 26.91 -11.57 11.82
CA ALA A 211 27.77 -11.07 10.75
C ALA A 211 27.04 -10.04 9.87
N MET A 212 25.77 -10.29 9.52
CA MET A 212 24.94 -9.34 8.78
C MET A 212 24.81 -8.01 9.53
N ILE A 213 24.43 -8.07 10.81
CA ILE A 213 24.26 -6.86 11.64
C ILE A 213 25.57 -6.09 11.81
N ASP A 214 26.69 -6.78 12.02
CA ASP A 214 28.00 -6.15 12.19
C ASP A 214 28.47 -5.43 10.92
N LEU A 215 28.42 -6.11 9.76
CA LEU A 215 28.85 -5.54 8.49
C LEU A 215 27.98 -4.33 8.10
N VAL A 216 26.66 -4.44 8.31
CA VAL A 216 25.74 -3.32 8.04
C VAL A 216 25.98 -2.15 8.99
N THR A 217 26.21 -2.42 10.29
CA THR A 217 26.52 -1.35 11.26
C THR A 217 27.77 -0.58 10.87
N ARG A 218 28.81 -1.27 10.44
CA ARG A 218 30.04 -0.62 9.95
C ARG A 218 29.83 0.22 8.71
N ALA A 219 28.95 -0.22 7.79
CA ALA A 219 28.56 0.58 6.64
C ALA A 219 27.79 1.84 7.05
N GLU A 220 26.85 1.72 8.00
CA GLU A 220 26.11 2.87 8.57
C GLU A 220 27.06 3.87 9.25
N GLU A 221 28.03 3.38 10.04
CA GLU A 221 29.03 4.22 10.71
C GLU A 221 29.96 4.92 9.72
N CYS A 222 30.33 4.26 8.63
CA CYS A 222 31.11 4.85 7.54
C CYS A 222 30.33 6.02 6.90
N ILE A 223 29.06 5.81 6.55
CA ILE A 223 28.18 6.87 5.99
C ILE A 223 28.07 8.03 6.98
N ALA A 224 27.77 7.74 8.25
CA ALA A 224 27.61 8.77 9.27
C ALA A 224 28.88 9.58 9.50
N GLY A 225 30.04 8.95 9.43
CA GLY A 225 31.36 9.61 9.55
C GLY A 225 31.63 10.61 8.42
N GLU A 226 31.31 10.23 7.18
CA GLU A 226 31.50 11.11 6.03
C GLU A 226 30.48 12.27 5.96
N LEU A 227 29.24 12.06 6.46
CA LEU A 227 28.20 13.09 6.44
C LEU A 227 28.41 14.21 7.49
N THR A 228 29.16 13.98 8.56
CA THR A 228 29.43 15.00 9.61
C THR A 228 30.19 16.22 9.08
N ASP A 229 30.88 16.11 7.95
CA ASP A 229 31.61 17.21 7.32
C ASP A 229 30.76 18.05 6.33
N SER A 230 29.57 17.58 5.94
CA SER A 230 28.66 18.32 5.07
C SER A 230 27.67 19.14 5.91
N GLY A 231 27.81 20.47 5.92
CA GLY A 231 26.92 21.36 6.68
C GLY A 231 25.45 21.15 6.35
N ALA A 232 24.59 21.26 7.36
CA ALA A 232 23.13 21.13 7.22
C ALA A 232 22.58 22.13 6.18
N GLU A 233 22.13 21.63 5.03
CA GLU A 233 21.39 22.44 4.07
C GLU A 233 20.05 22.86 4.69
N THR A 234 19.76 24.16 4.68
CA THR A 234 18.44 24.66 5.09
C THR A 234 17.38 24.17 4.10
N VAL A 235 16.39 23.45 4.58
CA VAL A 235 15.24 23.03 3.76
C VAL A 235 14.47 24.28 3.31
N ALA A 236 14.37 24.50 2.01
CA ALA A 236 13.61 25.60 1.44
C ALA A 236 12.12 25.49 1.79
N GLU A 237 11.43 26.63 1.82
CA GLU A 237 9.98 26.67 2.00
C GLU A 237 9.29 25.93 0.85
N VAL A 238 8.31 25.08 1.17
CA VAL A 238 7.57 24.27 0.18
C VAL A 238 6.36 25.07 -0.29
N ASP A 239 6.08 25.00 -1.59
CA ASP A 239 4.88 25.61 -2.18
C ASP A 239 3.59 25.07 -1.55
N ALA A 240 2.55 25.90 -1.48
CA ALA A 240 1.24 25.48 -0.97
C ALA A 240 0.68 24.29 -1.78
N PHE A 241 0.02 23.39 -1.07
CA PHE A 241 -0.60 22.22 -1.69
C PHE A 241 -1.75 22.61 -2.62
N ASP A 242 -1.66 22.24 -3.88
CA ASP A 242 -2.71 22.41 -4.88
C ASP A 242 -3.47 21.09 -5.08
N ARG A 243 -4.57 20.95 -4.33
CA ARG A 243 -5.38 19.72 -4.36
C ARG A 243 -6.03 19.44 -5.72
N LEU A 244 -6.31 20.47 -6.53
CA LEU A 244 -6.92 20.26 -7.84
C LEU A 244 -5.91 19.79 -8.86
N ALA A 245 -4.74 20.42 -8.92
CA ALA A 245 -3.65 19.97 -9.78
C ALA A 245 -3.23 18.53 -9.43
N PHE A 246 -3.23 18.16 -8.14
CA PHE A 246 -2.91 16.80 -7.72
C PHE A 246 -4.00 15.78 -8.10
N ALA A 247 -5.26 16.15 -7.97
CA ALA A 247 -6.39 15.31 -8.40
C ALA A 247 -6.43 15.14 -9.93
N GLU A 248 -6.06 16.17 -10.69
CA GLU A 248 -5.95 16.11 -12.15
C GLU A 248 -4.81 15.19 -12.58
N LEU A 249 -3.65 15.27 -11.92
CA LEU A 249 -2.56 14.30 -12.12
C LEU A 249 -3.03 12.86 -11.89
N ARG A 250 -3.73 12.60 -10.78
CA ARG A 250 -4.29 11.27 -10.50
C ARG A 250 -5.25 10.82 -11.59
N ARG A 251 -6.15 11.71 -12.04
CA ARG A 251 -7.11 11.42 -13.11
C ARG A 251 -6.40 11.02 -14.39
N GLU A 252 -5.40 11.79 -14.81
CA GLU A 252 -4.65 11.51 -16.04
C GLU A 252 -3.79 10.26 -15.90
N ALA A 253 -3.18 10.02 -14.74
CA ALA A 253 -2.47 8.77 -14.46
C ALA A 253 -3.38 7.53 -14.61
N GLY A 254 -4.62 7.62 -14.15
CA GLY A 254 -5.60 6.56 -14.35
C GLY A 254 -6.01 6.38 -15.81
N ASN A 255 -6.11 7.45 -16.59
CA ASN A 255 -6.34 7.37 -18.04
C ASN A 255 -5.19 6.64 -18.75
N VAL A 256 -3.94 6.95 -18.39
CA VAL A 256 -2.74 6.26 -18.91
C VAL A 256 -2.70 4.79 -18.49
N PHE A 257 -3.07 4.49 -17.26
CA PHE A 257 -3.09 3.12 -16.73
C PHE A 257 -4.27 2.29 -17.25
N GLY A 258 -5.39 2.93 -17.63
CA GLY A 258 -6.60 2.30 -18.13
C GLY A 258 -7.61 1.88 -17.05
N SER A 259 -7.39 2.25 -15.79
CA SER A 259 -8.32 2.04 -14.67
C SER A 259 -8.07 3.05 -13.53
N PRO A 260 -8.98 3.15 -12.55
CA PRO A 260 -8.78 4.01 -11.38
C PRO A 260 -7.44 3.72 -10.68
N VAL A 261 -6.78 4.79 -10.24
CA VAL A 261 -5.53 4.71 -9.48
C VAL A 261 -5.60 5.61 -8.25
N LEU A 262 -4.72 5.37 -7.30
CA LEU A 262 -4.49 6.21 -6.14
C LEU A 262 -3.21 7.02 -6.34
N ALA A 263 -3.15 8.18 -5.71
CA ALA A 263 -1.95 9.00 -5.62
C ALA A 263 -1.71 9.43 -4.18
N SER A 264 -0.46 9.45 -3.72
CA SER A 264 -0.10 10.07 -2.45
C SER A 264 1.05 11.05 -2.63
N LEU A 265 1.06 12.10 -1.82
CA LEU A 265 2.12 13.11 -1.78
C LEU A 265 2.85 13.01 -0.44
N ASP A 266 4.15 12.76 -0.51
CA ASP A 266 5.02 12.83 0.64
C ASP A 266 5.62 14.24 0.74
N THR A 267 5.40 14.84 1.91
CA THR A 267 5.95 16.16 2.28
C THR A 267 6.85 16.06 3.52
N GLY A 268 7.33 14.86 3.85
CA GLY A 268 8.30 14.62 4.91
C GLY A 268 9.63 15.34 4.66
N GLU A 269 10.54 15.32 5.62
CA GLU A 269 11.78 16.08 5.58
C GLU A 269 12.63 15.74 4.34
N ASP A 270 12.89 14.44 4.11
CA ASP A 270 13.68 13.99 2.96
C ASP A 270 12.99 14.26 1.63
N ALA A 271 11.67 14.10 1.56
CA ALA A 271 10.90 14.41 0.35
C ALA A 271 10.94 15.90 0.01
N ARG A 272 10.87 16.78 1.02
CA ARG A 272 11.03 18.24 0.83
C ARG A 272 12.44 18.60 0.40
N ARG A 273 13.45 18.09 1.12
CA ARG A 273 14.86 18.29 0.80
C ARG A 273 15.16 17.86 -0.64
N PHE A 274 14.68 16.69 -1.04
CA PHE A 274 14.84 16.18 -2.40
C PHE A 274 14.12 17.03 -3.44
N SER A 275 12.86 17.42 -3.19
CA SER A 275 12.04 18.18 -4.16
C SER A 275 12.58 19.59 -4.43
N THR A 276 13.39 20.15 -3.52
CA THR A 276 14.06 21.45 -3.65
C THR A 276 15.54 21.33 -4.07
N HIS A 277 16.07 20.09 -4.17
CA HIS A 277 17.45 19.88 -4.59
C HIS A 277 17.65 20.31 -6.05
N LYS A 278 18.76 21.02 -6.33
CA LYS A 278 19.07 21.57 -7.67
C LYS A 278 19.08 20.50 -8.78
N ASP A 279 19.56 19.31 -8.46
CA ASP A 279 19.72 18.18 -9.38
C ASP A 279 18.61 17.12 -9.25
N ALA A 280 17.51 17.40 -8.51
CA ALA A 280 16.41 16.48 -8.26
C ALA A 280 15.89 15.79 -9.54
N LYS A 281 15.86 16.54 -10.65
CA LYS A 281 15.39 16.03 -11.96
C LYS A 281 16.28 14.93 -12.52
N SER A 282 17.59 15.09 -12.47
CA SER A 282 18.54 14.08 -12.94
C SER A 282 18.63 12.91 -11.99
N LEU A 283 18.56 13.17 -10.69
CA LEU A 283 18.66 12.15 -9.65
C LEU A 283 17.48 11.19 -9.66
N ILE A 284 16.23 11.70 -9.73
CA ILE A 284 15.03 10.86 -9.77
C ILE A 284 14.95 9.98 -11.03
N ALA A 285 15.56 10.44 -12.12
CA ALA A 285 15.58 9.73 -13.41
C ALA A 285 16.79 8.80 -13.57
N SER A 286 17.69 8.70 -12.58
CA SER A 286 18.94 7.94 -12.72
C SER A 286 18.77 6.44 -12.45
N GLY A 287 18.02 6.03 -11.43
CA GLY A 287 17.78 4.62 -11.11
C GLY A 287 17.43 4.38 -9.64
N PRO A 288 16.93 3.19 -9.31
CA PRO A 288 16.52 2.80 -7.96
C PRO A 288 17.72 2.45 -7.06
N LEU A 289 17.45 2.25 -5.77
CA LEU A 289 18.44 1.77 -4.79
C LEU A 289 18.95 0.36 -5.16
N THR A 290 18.04 -0.55 -5.47
CA THR A 290 18.35 -1.91 -5.95
C THR A 290 17.53 -2.24 -7.19
N PRO A 291 18.06 -3.04 -8.13
CA PRO A 291 17.34 -3.40 -9.35
C PRO A 291 16.03 -4.15 -9.10
N ASP A 292 15.92 -4.91 -8.00
CA ASP A 292 14.69 -5.63 -7.62
C ASP A 292 13.48 -4.70 -7.41
N HIS A 293 13.71 -3.43 -7.12
CA HIS A 293 12.63 -2.46 -6.96
C HIS A 293 11.93 -2.10 -8.29
N THR A 294 12.57 -2.34 -9.44
CA THR A 294 12.04 -1.94 -10.77
C THR A 294 10.65 -2.49 -11.06
N ILE A 295 10.34 -3.71 -10.62
CA ILE A 295 9.02 -4.32 -10.85
C ILE A 295 7.89 -3.61 -10.08
N HIS A 296 8.23 -2.87 -9.02
CA HIS A 296 7.28 -2.14 -8.19
C HIS A 296 7.24 -0.65 -8.54
N THR A 297 8.41 -0.05 -8.79
CA THR A 297 8.58 1.39 -8.95
C THR A 297 8.90 1.84 -10.38
N LYS A 298 9.09 0.90 -11.31
CA LYS A 298 9.76 1.12 -12.60
C LYS A 298 11.25 1.52 -12.39
N PRO A 299 12.06 1.58 -13.47
CA PRO A 299 13.51 1.81 -13.35
C PRO A 299 13.86 3.24 -12.92
N PHE A 300 12.98 4.21 -13.07
CA PHE A 300 13.20 5.61 -12.69
C PHE A 300 11.89 6.32 -12.36
N GLY A 301 12.00 7.45 -11.65
CA GLY A 301 10.86 8.28 -11.28
C GLY A 301 10.58 9.40 -12.28
N ALA A 302 9.36 9.93 -12.22
CA ALA A 302 8.91 11.06 -13.03
C ALA A 302 9.40 12.40 -12.46
N VAL A 303 9.45 13.42 -13.32
CA VAL A 303 9.64 14.80 -12.92
C VAL A 303 8.35 15.57 -13.17
N PHE A 304 7.72 16.04 -12.11
CA PHE A 304 6.50 16.84 -12.19
C PHE A 304 6.84 18.34 -12.02
N PRO A 305 6.71 19.14 -13.11
CA PRO A 305 6.79 20.59 -13.03
C PRO A 305 5.58 21.18 -12.28
N PRO A 306 5.43 22.52 -12.18
CA PRO A 306 4.22 23.13 -11.60
C PRO A 306 2.90 22.63 -12.21
N ASP A 307 2.85 22.35 -13.52
CA ASP A 307 1.80 21.56 -14.17
C ASP A 307 2.20 20.06 -14.13
N PRO A 308 1.67 19.26 -13.20
CA PRO A 308 2.14 17.90 -13.03
C PRO A 308 1.67 16.94 -14.14
N VAL A 309 0.61 17.28 -14.89
CA VAL A 309 0.12 16.48 -16.02
C VAL A 309 1.13 16.48 -17.17
N ALA A 310 1.74 17.62 -17.45
CA ALA A 310 2.81 17.71 -18.45
C ALA A 310 4.01 16.78 -18.08
N GLY A 311 4.34 16.71 -16.78
CA GLY A 311 5.37 15.79 -16.28
C GLY A 311 5.02 14.32 -16.46
N LEU A 312 3.77 13.96 -16.25
CA LEU A 312 3.26 12.60 -16.50
C LEU A 312 3.46 12.20 -17.97
N HIS A 313 3.05 13.05 -18.90
CA HIS A 313 3.22 12.79 -20.34
C HIS A 313 4.71 12.73 -20.76
N GLY A 314 5.54 13.59 -20.14
CA GLY A 314 7.00 13.54 -20.32
C GLY A 314 7.56 12.18 -19.92
N PHE A 315 7.20 11.68 -18.74
CA PHE A 315 7.63 10.36 -18.31
C PHE A 315 7.13 9.23 -19.23
N CYS A 316 5.88 9.29 -19.70
CA CYS A 316 5.34 8.29 -20.62
C CYS A 316 6.17 8.21 -21.93
N ALA A 317 6.58 9.37 -22.46
CA ALA A 317 7.43 9.44 -23.65
C ALA A 317 8.83 8.87 -23.36
N ASP A 318 9.45 9.26 -22.24
CA ASP A 318 10.79 8.79 -21.84
C ASP A 318 10.81 7.27 -21.61
N TYR A 319 9.77 6.73 -20.96
CA TYR A 319 9.66 5.29 -20.71
C TYR A 319 9.42 4.49 -22.01
N ALA A 320 8.62 5.03 -22.92
CA ALA A 320 8.43 4.41 -24.25
C ALA A 320 9.73 4.42 -25.07
N SER A 321 10.53 5.50 -24.99
CA SER A 321 11.85 5.57 -25.61
C SER A 321 12.81 4.54 -25.01
N TYR A 322 12.90 4.51 -23.67
CA TYR A 322 13.70 3.52 -22.94
C TYR A 322 13.35 2.08 -23.36
N PHE A 323 12.05 1.77 -23.44
CA PHE A 323 11.62 0.46 -23.94
C PHE A 323 12.10 0.21 -25.38
N SER A 324 11.91 1.17 -26.28
CA SER A 324 12.27 1.02 -27.69
C SER A 324 13.78 0.88 -27.93
N GLU A 325 14.60 1.47 -27.06
CA GLU A 325 16.06 1.42 -27.14
C GLU A 325 16.63 0.04 -26.75
N HIS A 326 15.96 -0.69 -25.86
CA HIS A 326 16.49 -1.92 -25.26
C HIS A 326 15.67 -3.18 -25.61
N ALA A 327 14.42 -3.02 -26.09
CA ALA A 327 13.53 -4.16 -26.31
C ALA A 327 13.95 -5.06 -27.50
N LEU A 328 13.84 -6.37 -27.27
CA LEU A 328 13.88 -7.39 -28.31
C LEU A 328 12.45 -7.67 -28.82
N SER A 329 12.32 -8.44 -29.90
CA SER A 329 11.03 -8.73 -30.56
C SER A 329 9.99 -9.43 -29.67
N GLU A 330 10.45 -10.19 -28.69
CA GLU A 330 9.61 -10.92 -27.72
C GLU A 330 9.08 -10.05 -26.59
N HIS A 331 9.70 -8.89 -26.31
CA HIS A 331 9.32 -8.01 -25.21
C HIS A 331 8.03 -7.25 -25.55
N ARG A 332 7.22 -7.02 -24.52
CA ARG A 332 6.01 -6.17 -24.59
C ARG A 332 6.13 -5.06 -23.57
N CYS A 333 5.96 -3.82 -24.02
CA CYS A 333 6.00 -2.68 -23.15
C CYS A 333 4.95 -2.80 -22.04
N LEU A 334 5.37 -2.57 -20.80
CA LEU A 334 4.49 -2.44 -19.66
C LEU A 334 3.67 -1.15 -19.77
N ASP A 335 2.67 -0.96 -18.87
CA ASP A 335 1.93 0.30 -18.82
C ASP A 335 2.88 1.49 -18.66
N LEU A 336 2.51 2.64 -19.20
CA LEU A 336 3.36 3.84 -19.24
C LEU A 336 3.27 4.71 -17.97
N MET A 337 2.39 4.39 -17.01
CA MET A 337 2.20 5.19 -15.80
C MET A 337 3.44 5.13 -14.89
N PRO A 338 4.02 6.27 -14.44
CA PRO A 338 5.04 6.27 -13.40
C PRO A 338 4.49 5.73 -12.08
N ARG A 339 5.34 5.20 -11.25
CA ARG A 339 4.95 4.76 -9.89
C ARG A 339 5.29 5.81 -8.85
N PHE A 340 6.30 6.63 -9.11
CA PHE A 340 6.67 7.76 -8.26
C PHE A 340 7.35 8.86 -9.08
N GLY A 341 7.54 10.01 -8.45
CA GLY A 341 8.28 11.11 -9.05
C GLY A 341 8.39 12.31 -8.13
N VAL A 342 9.27 13.24 -8.49
CA VAL A 342 9.45 14.48 -7.75
C VAL A 342 8.53 15.56 -8.28
N TRP A 343 7.71 16.15 -7.43
CA TRP A 343 6.99 17.40 -7.72
C TRP A 343 7.81 18.57 -7.20
N SER A 344 8.46 19.27 -8.12
CA SER A 344 9.43 20.32 -7.80
C SER A 344 8.87 21.32 -6.80
N GLY A 345 9.59 21.53 -5.69
CA GLY A 345 9.21 22.44 -4.60
C GLY A 345 8.03 21.97 -3.73
N ARG A 346 7.51 20.75 -3.91
CA ARG A 346 6.32 20.28 -3.17
C ARG A 346 6.51 18.94 -2.43
N GLY A 347 7.27 18.03 -3.01
CA GLY A 347 7.51 16.72 -2.39
C GLY A 347 7.63 15.58 -3.39
N ILE A 348 7.35 14.35 -2.93
CA ILE A 348 7.42 13.13 -3.73
C ILE A 348 6.01 12.58 -3.95
N VAL A 349 5.62 12.47 -5.21
CA VAL A 349 4.36 11.85 -5.65
C VAL A 349 4.56 10.33 -5.78
N ARG A 350 3.57 9.56 -5.35
CA ARG A 350 3.53 8.10 -5.52
C ARG A 350 2.18 7.72 -6.12
N LEU A 351 2.18 6.79 -7.08
CA LEU A 351 1.01 6.38 -7.87
C LEU A 351 0.90 4.86 -7.91
N ALA A 352 -0.30 4.32 -7.69
CA ALA A 352 -0.54 2.88 -7.78
C ALA A 352 -2.01 2.54 -8.02
N PRO A 353 -2.33 1.36 -8.59
CA PRO A 353 -3.71 0.95 -8.85
C PRO A 353 -4.49 0.51 -7.59
N SER A 354 -3.81 0.27 -6.48
CA SER A 354 -4.46 -0.17 -5.24
C SER A 354 -3.70 0.30 -4.01
N VAL A 355 -4.36 0.33 -2.84
CA VAL A 355 -3.70 0.68 -1.57
C VAL A 355 -2.53 -0.26 -1.24
N LYS A 356 -2.68 -1.56 -1.50
CA LYS A 356 -1.59 -2.52 -1.29
C LYS A 356 -0.36 -2.16 -2.13
N ARG A 357 -0.55 -1.85 -3.41
CA ARG A 357 0.54 -1.44 -4.31
C ARG A 357 1.10 -0.07 -3.96
N LEU A 358 0.23 0.86 -3.55
CA LEU A 358 0.68 2.19 -3.14
C LEU A 358 1.61 2.11 -1.93
N ARG A 359 1.29 1.29 -0.93
CA ARG A 359 2.16 1.07 0.24
C ARG A 359 3.52 0.48 -0.14
N ILE A 360 3.54 -0.48 -1.05
CA ILE A 360 4.82 -1.04 -1.56
C ILE A 360 5.67 0.08 -2.19
N VAL A 361 5.06 0.92 -3.01
CA VAL A 361 5.77 2.06 -3.62
C VAL A 361 6.19 3.07 -2.55
N GLU A 362 5.35 3.36 -1.57
CA GLU A 362 5.65 4.25 -0.45
C GLU A 362 6.87 3.76 0.34
N ASP A 363 6.87 2.48 0.73
CA ASP A 363 7.96 1.88 1.48
C ASP A 363 9.28 1.92 0.68
N ILE A 364 9.27 1.50 -0.58
CA ILE A 364 10.48 1.52 -1.43
C ILE A 364 11.01 2.95 -1.63
N VAL A 365 10.14 3.90 -1.90
CA VAL A 365 10.53 5.30 -2.15
C VAL A 365 11.05 5.98 -0.88
N ALA A 366 10.51 5.62 0.30
CA ALA A 366 10.98 6.10 1.59
C ALA A 366 12.43 5.68 1.89
N HIS A 367 12.92 4.59 1.29
CA HIS A 367 14.32 4.15 1.35
C HIS A 367 15.17 4.69 0.19
N THR A 368 14.58 4.76 -1.01
CA THR A 368 15.30 5.22 -2.21
C THR A 368 15.69 6.71 -2.14
N ILE A 369 14.80 7.59 -1.66
CA ILE A 369 15.07 9.03 -1.63
C ILE A 369 16.21 9.40 -0.66
N PRO A 370 16.23 8.93 0.61
CA PRO A 370 17.37 9.13 1.50
C PRO A 370 18.67 8.55 0.96
N ALA A 371 18.63 7.36 0.33
CA ALA A 371 19.80 6.73 -0.26
C ALA A 371 20.40 7.58 -1.39
N ILE A 372 19.57 8.16 -2.28
CA ILE A 372 20.03 9.06 -3.34
C ILE A 372 20.69 10.31 -2.73
N LEU A 373 20.04 10.95 -1.75
CA LEU A 373 20.58 12.14 -1.07
C LEU A 373 21.93 11.84 -0.38
N THR A 374 22.02 10.68 0.26
CA THR A 374 23.25 10.21 0.89
C THR A 374 24.34 9.97 -0.15
N GLY A 375 24.02 9.23 -1.23
CA GLY A 375 24.96 8.96 -2.32
C GLY A 375 25.48 10.23 -2.99
N GLU A 376 24.64 11.25 -3.17
CA GLU A 376 25.08 12.58 -3.65
C GLU A 376 26.06 13.23 -2.67
N SER A 377 25.78 13.17 -1.37
CA SER A 377 26.67 13.72 -0.34
C SER A 377 28.02 12.97 -0.28
N LEU A 378 28.06 11.69 -0.68
CA LEU A 378 29.26 10.84 -0.77
C LEU A 378 30.02 11.00 -2.09
N GLY A 379 29.74 12.03 -2.90
CA GLY A 379 30.49 12.35 -4.12
C GLY A 379 29.72 12.08 -5.42
N GLY A 380 28.49 11.60 -5.35
CA GLY A 380 27.56 11.43 -6.47
C GLY A 380 26.88 10.07 -6.50
N TRP A 381 25.60 10.06 -6.80
CA TRP A 381 24.79 8.86 -6.97
C TRP A 381 25.11 8.14 -8.29
N ARG A 382 25.37 6.84 -8.24
CA ARG A 382 25.79 6.00 -9.37
C ARG A 382 25.02 4.66 -9.37
N PRO A 383 23.70 4.66 -9.65
CA PRO A 383 22.93 3.44 -9.76
C PRO A 383 23.31 2.65 -11.03
N LEU A 384 22.70 1.50 -11.22
CA LEU A 384 22.88 0.69 -12.43
C LEU A 384 22.49 1.47 -13.70
N PRO A 385 23.19 1.25 -14.82
CA PRO A 385 22.83 1.83 -16.11
C PRO A 385 21.48 1.31 -16.62
N ARG A 386 20.79 2.11 -17.43
CA ARG A 386 19.45 1.81 -17.95
C ARG A 386 19.36 0.45 -18.65
N ALA A 387 20.38 0.02 -19.38
CA ALA A 387 20.40 -1.30 -20.01
C ALA A 387 20.30 -2.44 -19.00
N ALA A 388 21.08 -2.39 -17.91
CA ALA A 388 21.03 -3.40 -16.87
C ALA A 388 19.70 -3.38 -16.08
N LEU A 389 19.11 -2.19 -15.88
CA LEU A 389 17.77 -2.06 -15.28
C LEU A 389 16.70 -2.65 -16.20
N PHE A 390 16.85 -2.51 -17.54
CA PHE A 390 15.95 -3.11 -18.51
C PHE A 390 15.99 -4.64 -18.44
N ASP A 391 17.17 -5.22 -18.37
CA ASP A 391 17.36 -6.67 -18.27
C ASP A 391 16.61 -7.25 -17.06
N VAL A 392 16.62 -6.55 -15.91
CA VAL A 392 15.88 -6.98 -14.71
C VAL A 392 14.37 -6.74 -14.85
N GLU A 393 13.96 -5.54 -15.29
CA GLU A 393 12.52 -5.19 -15.39
C GLU A 393 11.79 -6.11 -16.37
N TYR A 394 12.44 -6.45 -17.50
CA TYR A 394 11.85 -7.31 -18.55
C TYR A 394 12.29 -8.77 -18.46
N TRP A 395 12.94 -9.14 -17.37
CA TRP A 395 13.30 -10.54 -17.10
C TRP A 395 12.05 -11.43 -17.05
N GLU A 396 12.08 -12.57 -17.77
CA GLU A 396 10.93 -13.50 -17.83
C GLU A 396 10.36 -13.85 -16.45
N LEU A 397 11.22 -14.02 -15.45
CA LEU A 397 10.80 -14.39 -14.09
C LEU A 397 10.10 -13.25 -13.38
N GLU A 398 10.54 -12.01 -13.57
CA GLU A 398 9.86 -10.83 -13.02
C GLU A 398 8.55 -10.56 -13.76
N GLN A 399 8.51 -10.72 -15.08
CA GLN A 399 7.29 -10.63 -15.87
C GLN A 399 6.25 -11.69 -15.48
N ALA A 400 6.67 -12.89 -15.09
CA ALA A 400 5.78 -13.93 -14.60
C ALA A 400 5.14 -13.54 -13.24
N LYS A 401 5.89 -12.89 -12.35
CA LYS A 401 5.35 -12.35 -11.08
C LYS A 401 4.26 -11.30 -11.33
N LEU A 402 4.49 -10.38 -12.27
CA LEU A 402 3.52 -9.35 -12.64
C LEU A 402 2.23 -9.95 -13.24
N LYS A 403 2.35 -10.94 -14.12
CA LYS A 403 1.19 -11.65 -14.71
C LYS A 403 0.37 -12.37 -13.64
N ASN A 404 1.02 -13.10 -12.74
CA ASN A 404 0.34 -13.79 -11.64
C ASN A 404 -0.38 -12.81 -10.70
N ALA A 405 0.22 -11.66 -10.44
CA ALA A 405 -0.40 -10.61 -9.63
C ALA A 405 -1.62 -9.96 -10.32
N ALA A 406 -1.60 -9.84 -11.65
CA ALA A 406 -2.71 -9.30 -12.43
C ALA A 406 -3.89 -10.30 -12.55
N THR A 407 -3.62 -11.61 -12.67
CA THR A 407 -4.65 -12.66 -12.71
C THR A 407 -5.31 -12.93 -11.36
N ALA A 408 -4.67 -12.56 -10.25
CA ALA A 408 -5.20 -12.65 -8.90
C ALA A 408 -6.18 -11.49 -8.56
N SER A 409 -6.73 -10.77 -9.55
CA SER A 409 -7.74 -9.75 -9.30
C SER A 409 -8.96 -10.36 -8.61
N ASP A 410 -9.25 -9.89 -7.41
CA ASP A 410 -10.40 -10.34 -6.63
C ASP A 410 -11.67 -9.63 -7.16
N PRO A 411 -12.62 -10.36 -7.76
CA PRO A 411 -13.85 -9.75 -8.30
C PRO A 411 -14.71 -9.09 -7.21
N THR A 412 -14.43 -9.32 -5.93
CA THR A 412 -15.12 -8.63 -4.83
C THR A 412 -14.62 -7.21 -4.60
N ARG A 413 -13.49 -6.82 -5.19
CA ARG A 413 -12.87 -5.49 -5.07
C ARG A 413 -13.30 -4.51 -6.15
N GLU A 414 -14.62 -4.34 -6.33
CA GLU A 414 -15.21 -3.49 -7.39
C GLU A 414 -14.86 -2.00 -7.29
N LEU A 415 -14.41 -1.54 -6.13
CA LEU A 415 -14.05 -0.14 -5.87
C LEU A 415 -12.52 0.07 -5.75
N GLU A 416 -11.71 -0.89 -6.20
CA GLU A 416 -10.26 -0.75 -6.14
C GLU A 416 -9.79 0.48 -6.94
N GLY A 417 -8.86 1.24 -6.38
CA GLY A 417 -8.37 2.49 -6.96
C GLY A 417 -9.29 3.70 -6.80
N LYS A 418 -10.52 3.53 -6.27
CA LYS A 418 -11.44 4.64 -5.98
C LYS A 418 -11.26 5.17 -4.56
N VAL A 419 -11.61 6.44 -4.38
CA VAL A 419 -11.51 7.16 -3.11
C VAL A 419 -12.90 7.57 -2.64
N ALA A 420 -13.28 7.15 -1.43
CA ALA A 420 -14.55 7.50 -0.80
C ALA A 420 -14.33 8.43 0.41
N LEU A 421 -15.19 9.44 0.56
CA LEU A 421 -15.27 10.31 1.73
C LEU A 421 -16.60 10.06 2.43
N VAL A 422 -16.56 9.66 3.71
CA VAL A 422 -17.74 9.29 4.50
C VAL A 422 -17.80 10.17 5.74
N THR A 423 -18.93 10.84 5.99
CA THR A 423 -19.15 11.66 7.18
C THR A 423 -20.00 10.96 8.24
N GLY A 424 -19.78 11.26 9.53
CA GLY A 424 -20.42 10.54 10.64
C GLY A 424 -19.92 9.09 10.72
N ALA A 425 -18.61 8.91 10.52
CA ALA A 425 -17.98 7.62 10.26
C ALA A 425 -17.65 6.78 11.50
N ALA A 426 -17.66 7.37 12.69
CA ALA A 426 -17.25 6.67 13.92
C ALA A 426 -18.31 5.67 14.42
N SER A 427 -19.55 5.73 13.97
CA SER A 427 -20.62 4.87 14.46
C SER A 427 -21.74 4.62 13.44
N GLY A 428 -22.61 3.67 13.73
CA GLY A 428 -23.85 3.39 13.02
C GLY A 428 -23.68 3.22 11.51
N ILE A 429 -24.53 3.85 10.73
CA ILE A 429 -24.56 3.78 9.26
C ILE A 429 -23.23 4.21 8.63
N GLY A 430 -22.62 5.30 9.14
CA GLY A 430 -21.36 5.79 8.63
C GLY A 430 -20.22 4.78 8.82
N CYS A 431 -20.10 4.19 9.99
CA CYS A 431 -19.11 3.15 10.28
C CYS A 431 -19.30 1.91 9.39
N ALA A 432 -20.54 1.43 9.27
CA ALA A 432 -20.86 0.31 8.41
C ALA A 432 -20.53 0.61 6.93
N ALA A 433 -20.81 1.84 6.44
CA ALA A 433 -20.47 2.28 5.10
C ALA A 433 -18.96 2.30 4.87
N VAL A 434 -18.16 2.82 5.83
CA VAL A 434 -16.68 2.77 5.77
C VAL A 434 -16.21 1.34 5.62
N MET A 435 -16.65 0.42 6.49
CA MET A 435 -16.26 -0.98 6.46
C MET A 435 -16.62 -1.65 5.13
N ARG A 436 -17.81 -1.38 4.62
CA ARG A 436 -18.30 -1.99 3.38
C ARG A 436 -17.55 -1.50 2.15
N LEU A 437 -17.32 -0.19 2.04
CA LEU A 437 -16.57 0.40 0.93
C LEU A 437 -15.10 -0.03 0.97
N ALA A 438 -14.50 -0.05 2.16
CA ALA A 438 -13.13 -0.51 2.35
C ALA A 438 -12.95 -2.00 1.97
N SER A 439 -13.90 -2.87 2.35
CA SER A 439 -13.88 -4.29 1.95
C SER A 439 -14.02 -4.48 0.44
N ALA A 440 -14.69 -3.56 -0.24
CA ALA A 440 -14.79 -3.54 -1.71
C ALA A 440 -13.54 -2.95 -2.41
N GLY A 441 -12.48 -2.63 -1.66
CA GLY A 441 -11.20 -2.15 -2.19
C GLY A 441 -11.05 -0.64 -2.28
N ALA A 442 -12.07 0.16 -1.92
CA ALA A 442 -11.93 1.62 -1.89
C ALA A 442 -10.91 2.08 -0.86
N ALA A 443 -10.19 3.16 -1.16
CA ALA A 443 -9.54 3.99 -0.15
C ALA A 443 -10.61 4.89 0.48
N VAL A 444 -10.71 4.92 1.81
CA VAL A 444 -11.80 5.62 2.50
C VAL A 444 -11.25 6.68 3.44
N CYS A 445 -11.75 7.92 3.30
CA CYS A 445 -11.54 8.99 4.25
C CYS A 445 -12.77 9.06 5.17
N ALA A 446 -12.59 8.68 6.43
CA ALA A 446 -13.64 8.55 7.43
C ALA A 446 -13.65 9.79 8.35
N LEU A 447 -14.66 10.64 8.21
CA LEU A 447 -14.78 11.91 8.96
C LEU A 447 -15.79 11.78 10.10
N ASP A 448 -15.39 12.16 11.31
CA ASP A 448 -16.30 12.26 12.46
C ASP A 448 -15.81 13.30 13.45
N ILE A 449 -16.73 13.87 14.23
CA ILE A 449 -16.41 14.78 15.34
C ILE A 449 -15.76 14.00 16.51
N ALA A 450 -16.06 12.71 16.65
CA ALA A 450 -15.51 11.85 17.68
C ALA A 450 -14.03 11.54 17.42
N ALA A 451 -13.16 11.82 18.39
CA ALA A 451 -11.72 11.56 18.27
C ALA A 451 -11.38 10.07 18.06
N SER A 452 -12.27 9.15 18.44
CA SER A 452 -12.09 7.71 18.23
C SER A 452 -11.93 7.33 16.75
N VAL A 453 -12.43 8.13 15.81
CA VAL A 453 -12.32 7.87 14.37
C VAL A 453 -10.87 7.72 13.90
N GLU A 454 -9.93 8.44 14.51
CA GLU A 454 -8.51 8.42 14.16
C GLU A 454 -7.83 7.08 14.46
N SER A 455 -8.27 6.35 15.49
CA SER A 455 -7.71 5.07 15.90
C SER A 455 -8.58 3.87 15.55
N GLN A 456 -9.89 4.06 15.41
CA GLN A 456 -10.88 3.00 15.19
C GLN A 456 -10.57 2.12 13.98
N PHE A 457 -10.01 2.70 12.92
CA PHE A 457 -9.71 2.04 11.67
C PHE A 457 -8.20 1.79 11.46
N ALA A 458 -7.37 1.93 12.49
CA ALA A 458 -5.91 1.82 12.39
C ALA A 458 -5.42 0.47 11.82
N SER A 459 -6.20 -0.61 11.98
CA SER A 459 -5.92 -1.93 11.39
C SER A 459 -6.25 -2.03 9.90
N LEU A 460 -6.97 -1.06 9.34
CA LEU A 460 -7.39 -1.03 7.94
C LEU A 460 -6.49 -0.07 7.14
N PRO A 461 -5.53 -0.57 6.36
CA PRO A 461 -4.55 0.27 5.67
C PRO A 461 -5.16 1.18 4.60
N ASN A 462 -6.37 0.91 4.16
CA ASN A 462 -7.11 1.68 3.18
C ASN A 462 -8.13 2.65 3.80
N VAL A 463 -8.10 2.87 5.12
CA VAL A 463 -8.97 3.84 5.79
C VAL A 463 -8.13 4.89 6.50
N LEU A 464 -8.42 6.16 6.23
CA LEU A 464 -7.87 7.32 6.93
C LEU A 464 -8.97 7.95 7.78
N GLY A 465 -8.89 7.77 9.10
CA GLY A 465 -9.77 8.42 10.06
C GLY A 465 -9.32 9.86 10.35
N ILE A 466 -10.22 10.81 10.24
CA ILE A 466 -9.94 12.23 10.51
C ILE A 466 -11.01 12.80 11.41
N ARG A 467 -10.60 13.36 12.54
CA ARG A 467 -11.49 14.13 13.41
C ARG A 467 -11.90 15.42 12.71
N CYS A 468 -13.20 15.60 12.47
CA CYS A 468 -13.73 16.74 11.74
C CYS A 468 -15.16 17.06 12.18
N ASP A 469 -15.39 18.30 12.60
CA ASP A 469 -16.73 18.85 12.71
C ASP A 469 -17.18 19.34 11.34
N VAL A 470 -18.14 18.65 10.73
CA VAL A 470 -18.63 18.97 9.38
C VAL A 470 -19.37 20.31 9.31
N THR A 471 -19.68 20.94 10.45
CA THR A 471 -20.27 22.29 10.51
C THR A 471 -19.20 23.39 10.42
N ASP A 472 -17.95 23.03 10.70
CA ASP A 472 -16.78 23.90 10.60
C ASP A 472 -16.15 23.81 9.19
N SER A 473 -16.13 24.94 8.50
CA SER A 473 -15.66 25.03 7.13
C SER A 473 -14.16 24.79 6.97
N GLU A 474 -13.35 25.23 7.94
CA GLU A 474 -11.87 25.11 7.90
C GLU A 474 -11.46 23.66 8.18
N GLN A 475 -12.12 22.99 9.12
CA GLN A 475 -11.89 21.58 9.39
C GLN A 475 -12.28 20.70 8.19
N VAL A 476 -13.38 21.02 7.49
CA VAL A 476 -13.79 20.30 6.28
C VAL A 476 -12.76 20.50 5.16
N ASP A 477 -12.27 21.72 4.93
CA ASP A 477 -11.24 21.98 3.93
C ASP A 477 -9.94 21.22 4.26
N SER A 478 -9.48 21.26 5.50
CA SER A 478 -8.30 20.51 5.97
C SER A 478 -8.46 19.01 5.82
N ALA A 479 -9.65 18.47 6.12
CA ALA A 479 -9.94 17.04 5.95
C ALA A 479 -9.95 16.61 4.48
N ILE A 480 -10.48 17.44 3.59
CA ILE A 480 -10.43 17.20 2.14
C ILE A 480 -8.99 17.24 1.64
N ASP A 481 -8.18 18.22 2.08
CA ASP A 481 -6.77 18.31 1.72
C ASP A 481 -5.99 17.07 2.18
N ALA A 482 -6.21 16.60 3.40
CA ALA A 482 -5.61 15.38 3.91
C ALA A 482 -6.04 14.13 3.10
N CYS A 483 -7.33 14.04 2.73
CA CYS A 483 -7.84 12.98 1.86
C CYS A 483 -7.15 12.99 0.50
N VAL A 484 -7.07 14.16 -0.14
CA VAL A 484 -6.44 14.30 -1.47
C VAL A 484 -4.93 14.06 -1.38
N CYS A 485 -4.26 14.57 -0.36
CA CYS A 485 -2.83 14.32 -0.14
C CYS A 485 -2.53 12.82 0.04
N ARG A 486 -3.41 12.09 0.74
CA ARG A 486 -3.24 10.66 1.04
C ARG A 486 -3.64 9.72 -0.09
N PHE A 487 -4.69 10.06 -0.87
CA PHE A 487 -5.29 9.14 -1.85
C PHE A 487 -5.46 9.76 -3.26
N GLY A 488 -5.19 11.05 -3.43
CA GLY A 488 -5.12 11.72 -4.72
C GLY A 488 -6.43 12.32 -5.24
N GLY A 489 -7.55 12.22 -4.52
CA GLY A 489 -8.82 12.77 -5.00
C GLY A 489 -10.03 12.28 -4.24
N VAL A 490 -11.23 12.49 -4.80
CA VAL A 490 -12.51 12.01 -4.26
C VAL A 490 -13.37 11.51 -5.42
N ASP A 491 -13.82 10.26 -5.35
CA ASP A 491 -14.72 9.64 -6.34
C ASP A 491 -16.13 9.43 -5.76
N ILE A 492 -16.21 9.15 -4.46
CA ILE A 492 -17.47 8.81 -3.78
C ILE A 492 -17.62 9.70 -2.55
N VAL A 493 -18.79 10.32 -2.39
CA VAL A 493 -19.15 11.06 -1.17
C VAL A 493 -20.37 10.39 -0.54
N VAL A 494 -20.21 9.90 0.69
CA VAL A 494 -21.31 9.43 1.53
C VAL A 494 -21.60 10.49 2.60
N SER A 495 -22.63 11.30 2.35
CA SER A 495 -23.00 12.41 3.22
C SER A 495 -24.02 11.93 4.25
N ASN A 496 -23.49 11.46 5.40
CA ASN A 496 -24.25 10.72 6.41
C ASN A 496 -24.36 11.44 7.75
N ALA A 497 -23.37 12.27 8.15
CA ALA A 497 -23.38 12.95 9.46
C ALA A 497 -24.73 13.61 9.77
N GLY A 498 -25.22 13.45 10.97
CA GLY A 498 -26.49 14.02 11.38
C GLY A 498 -26.88 13.66 12.82
N PHE A 499 -27.88 14.31 13.33
CA PHE A 499 -28.45 13.98 14.63
C PHE A 499 -29.97 14.18 14.61
N PHE A 500 -30.65 13.51 15.51
CA PHE A 500 -32.07 13.70 15.75
C PHE A 500 -32.23 14.56 17.01
N PRO A 501 -32.78 15.79 16.91
CA PRO A 501 -32.96 16.66 18.07
C PRO A 501 -33.99 16.08 19.06
N PRO A 502 -34.03 16.57 20.32
CA PRO A 502 -35.07 16.18 21.25
C PRO A 502 -36.48 16.35 20.67
N THR A 503 -37.36 15.40 20.97
CA THR A 503 -38.75 15.45 20.49
C THR A 503 -39.50 16.60 21.19
N GLN A 504 -39.92 17.60 20.43
CA GLN A 504 -40.65 18.78 20.92
C GLN A 504 -41.85 19.05 20.04
N SER A 505 -42.98 19.44 20.66
CA SER A 505 -44.11 19.90 19.87
C SER A 505 -43.77 21.18 19.10
N LEU A 506 -44.45 21.48 18.01
CA LEU A 506 -44.17 22.70 17.23
C LEU A 506 -44.32 23.99 18.05
N ALA A 507 -45.21 23.97 19.06
CA ALA A 507 -45.42 25.11 19.97
C ALA A 507 -44.31 25.30 21.01
N GLU A 508 -43.55 24.24 21.29
CA GLU A 508 -42.49 24.21 22.33
C GLU A 508 -41.09 24.12 21.69
N LEU A 509 -41.00 24.09 20.37
CA LEU A 509 -39.76 23.95 19.64
C LEU A 509 -38.86 25.15 19.91
N GLU A 510 -37.69 24.87 20.52
CA GLU A 510 -36.68 25.89 20.80
C GLU A 510 -35.98 26.31 19.51
N GLU A 511 -35.80 27.62 19.32
CA GLU A 511 -35.13 28.19 18.15
C GLU A 511 -33.70 27.64 17.98
N ALA A 512 -32.99 27.46 19.08
CA ALA A 512 -31.66 26.90 19.07
C ALA A 512 -31.59 25.46 18.53
N GLU A 513 -32.58 24.61 18.84
CA GLU A 513 -32.65 23.25 18.31
C GLU A 513 -33.08 23.25 16.82
N TRP A 514 -33.90 24.19 16.42
CA TRP A 514 -34.22 24.41 15.02
C TRP A 514 -32.99 24.79 14.22
N GLU A 515 -32.25 25.80 14.64
CA GLU A 515 -31.02 26.29 14.01
C GLU A 515 -29.94 25.20 13.96
N ARG A 516 -29.73 24.49 15.05
CA ARG A 516 -28.79 23.39 15.14
C ARG A 516 -29.13 22.27 14.16
N SER A 517 -30.42 21.92 14.04
CA SER A 517 -30.86 20.90 13.10
C SER A 517 -30.62 21.32 11.65
N LEU A 518 -30.94 22.57 11.30
CA LEU A 518 -30.66 23.10 9.96
C LEU A 518 -29.15 23.14 9.65
N THR A 519 -28.35 23.54 10.63
CA THR A 519 -26.89 23.65 10.47
C THR A 519 -26.28 22.30 10.17
N LEU A 520 -26.57 21.26 10.95
CA LEU A 520 -25.93 19.95 10.77
C LEU A 520 -26.66 19.12 9.68
N ASN A 521 -28.00 18.98 9.75
CA ASN A 521 -28.73 18.05 8.87
C ASN A 521 -28.99 18.60 7.45
N LEU A 522 -28.67 19.87 7.18
CA LEU A 522 -28.83 20.51 5.86
C LEU A 522 -27.58 21.26 5.41
N THR A 523 -27.18 22.31 6.14
CA THR A 523 -26.16 23.26 5.68
C THR A 523 -24.80 22.59 5.54
N ALA A 524 -24.39 21.74 6.50
CA ALA A 524 -23.13 21.00 6.49
C ALA A 524 -23.03 20.10 5.25
N HIS A 525 -24.09 19.37 4.91
CA HIS A 525 -24.13 18.50 3.72
C HIS A 525 -23.97 19.30 2.42
N THR A 526 -24.65 20.45 2.32
CA THR A 526 -24.59 21.33 1.14
C THR A 526 -23.19 21.92 0.98
N ARG A 527 -22.57 22.36 2.09
CA ARG A 527 -21.21 22.91 2.11
C ARG A 527 -20.16 21.86 1.76
N LEU A 528 -20.30 20.64 2.28
CA LEU A 528 -19.41 19.52 1.94
C LEU A 528 -19.49 19.21 0.44
N LEU A 529 -20.70 19.03 -0.10
CA LEU A 529 -20.88 18.75 -1.53
C LEU A 529 -20.26 19.84 -2.40
N LYS A 530 -20.53 21.13 -2.09
CA LYS A 530 -19.93 22.25 -2.83
C LYS A 530 -18.40 22.15 -2.92
N ARG A 531 -17.74 21.74 -1.85
CA ARG A 531 -16.26 21.59 -1.79
C ARG A 531 -15.77 20.35 -2.54
N CYS A 532 -16.56 19.28 -2.56
CA CYS A 532 -16.22 18.05 -3.25
C CYS A 532 -16.50 18.09 -4.77
N ILE A 533 -17.40 18.95 -5.26
CA ILE A 533 -17.75 19.03 -6.69
C ILE A 533 -16.52 19.16 -7.60
N PRO A 534 -15.55 20.07 -7.39
CA PRO A 534 -14.39 20.17 -8.26
C PRO A 534 -13.56 18.87 -8.32
N LEU A 535 -13.45 18.15 -7.19
CA LEU A 535 -12.75 16.86 -7.09
C LEU A 535 -13.54 15.73 -7.74
N LEU A 536 -14.86 15.68 -7.53
CA LEU A 536 -15.76 14.71 -8.16
C LEU A 536 -15.75 14.80 -9.70
N LYS A 537 -15.60 16.02 -10.26
CA LYS A 537 -15.43 16.21 -11.71
C LYS A 537 -14.16 15.54 -12.26
N LEU A 538 -13.14 15.37 -11.43
CA LEU A 538 -11.90 14.67 -11.73
C LEU A 538 -11.94 13.20 -11.26
N GLY A 539 -13.03 12.75 -10.65
CA GLY A 539 -13.21 11.40 -10.11
C GLY A 539 -13.44 10.33 -11.17
N PHE A 540 -13.28 9.06 -10.77
CA PHE A 540 -13.60 7.88 -11.58
C PHE A 540 -15.00 7.37 -11.25
N ASP A 541 -15.92 7.40 -12.23
CA ASP A 541 -17.36 7.09 -12.08
C ASP A 541 -17.95 7.71 -10.79
N PRO A 542 -17.93 9.04 -10.67
CA PRO A 542 -18.18 9.69 -9.40
C PRO A 542 -19.62 9.52 -8.93
N ALA A 543 -19.80 9.38 -7.61
CA ALA A 543 -21.10 9.19 -6.99
C ALA A 543 -21.23 9.93 -5.65
N VAL A 544 -22.41 10.47 -5.41
CA VAL A 544 -22.82 11.06 -4.13
C VAL A 544 -24.01 10.29 -3.60
N VAL A 545 -23.91 9.83 -2.35
CA VAL A 545 -25.00 9.15 -1.65
C VAL A 545 -25.35 9.96 -0.41
N PHE A 546 -26.55 10.55 -0.40
CA PHE A 546 -27.07 11.20 0.80
C PHE A 546 -27.84 10.20 1.66
N ILE A 547 -27.61 10.25 2.96
CA ILE A 547 -28.43 9.54 3.93
C ILE A 547 -29.57 10.49 4.37
N GLY A 548 -30.71 10.26 3.76
CA GLY A 548 -31.96 10.95 4.07
C GLY A 548 -32.64 10.39 5.32
N SER A 549 -33.95 10.31 5.30
CA SER A 549 -34.73 9.69 6.36
C SER A 549 -36.13 9.40 5.85
N LYS A 550 -36.78 8.39 6.38
CA LYS A 550 -38.23 8.20 6.24
C LYS A 550 -39.05 9.44 6.63
N ASN A 551 -38.55 10.25 7.58
CA ASN A 551 -39.24 11.49 8.00
C ASN A 551 -39.43 12.52 6.87
N VAL A 552 -38.81 12.34 5.72
CA VAL A 552 -39.03 13.16 4.52
C VAL A 552 -40.45 12.95 3.98
N SER A 553 -40.85 11.69 3.82
CA SER A 553 -42.16 11.31 3.26
C SER A 553 -43.23 11.05 4.32
N ALA A 554 -42.85 10.60 5.51
CA ALA A 554 -43.74 10.26 6.62
C ALA A 554 -43.26 10.88 7.94
N PRO A 555 -43.33 12.21 8.11
CA PRO A 555 -42.91 12.88 9.32
C PRO A 555 -43.75 12.47 10.53
N GLY A 556 -43.11 12.37 11.69
CA GLY A 556 -43.79 12.11 12.97
C GLY A 556 -43.98 13.38 13.80
N PRO A 557 -45.00 13.41 14.71
CA PRO A 557 -45.14 14.49 15.66
C PRO A 557 -43.87 14.69 16.50
N GLY A 558 -43.50 15.93 16.77
CA GLY A 558 -42.31 16.29 17.56
C GLY A 558 -41.00 16.25 16.79
N ALA A 559 -41.00 16.00 15.49
CA ALA A 559 -39.81 15.93 14.65
C ALA A 559 -39.70 17.08 13.64
N ALA A 560 -40.28 18.24 13.93
CA ALA A 560 -40.42 19.34 12.97
C ALA A 560 -39.07 19.81 12.42
N ALA A 561 -38.08 20.14 13.29
CA ALA A 561 -36.79 20.63 12.87
C ALA A 561 -36.00 19.60 12.03
N TYR A 562 -36.00 18.32 12.45
CA TYR A 562 -35.35 17.25 11.72
C TYR A 562 -36.00 16.99 10.35
N SER A 563 -37.33 16.84 10.33
CA SER A 563 -38.08 16.54 9.10
C SER A 563 -37.94 17.66 8.07
N ALA A 564 -38.00 18.93 8.51
CA ALA A 564 -37.82 20.10 7.65
C ALA A 564 -36.40 20.13 7.06
N ALA A 565 -35.33 19.92 7.88
CA ALA A 565 -33.97 19.89 7.42
C ALA A 565 -33.73 18.77 6.40
N LYS A 566 -34.17 17.54 6.69
CA LYS A 566 -34.03 16.40 5.78
C LYS A 566 -34.87 16.54 4.49
N ALA A 567 -36.06 17.12 4.56
CA ALA A 567 -36.84 17.43 3.36
C ALA A 567 -36.15 18.47 2.47
N ALA A 568 -35.61 19.53 3.08
CA ALA A 568 -34.81 20.53 2.34
C ALA A 568 -33.54 19.90 1.72
N LEU A 569 -32.82 19.02 2.43
CA LEU A 569 -31.68 18.30 1.90
C LEU A 569 -32.04 17.47 0.66
N MET A 570 -33.24 16.88 0.61
CA MET A 570 -33.69 16.12 -0.56
C MET A 570 -33.91 17.00 -1.80
N GLN A 571 -34.34 18.25 -1.63
CA GLN A 571 -34.39 19.18 -2.75
C GLN A 571 -33.00 19.57 -3.24
N VAL A 572 -32.02 19.76 -2.32
CA VAL A 572 -30.63 19.96 -2.69
C VAL A 572 -30.10 18.75 -3.46
N ALA A 573 -30.36 17.53 -3.02
CA ALA A 573 -29.96 16.31 -3.71
C ALA A 573 -30.52 16.19 -5.13
N ARG A 574 -31.77 16.55 -5.32
CA ARG A 574 -32.43 16.57 -6.66
C ARG A 574 -31.80 17.61 -7.58
N ILE A 575 -31.55 18.82 -7.07
CA ILE A 575 -30.90 19.89 -7.84
C ILE A 575 -29.46 19.43 -8.19
N ALA A 576 -28.75 18.88 -7.24
CA ALA A 576 -27.40 18.35 -7.48
C ALA A 576 -27.40 17.24 -8.56
N ALA A 577 -28.39 16.35 -8.57
CA ALA A 577 -28.51 15.33 -9.62
C ALA A 577 -28.73 15.95 -11.02
N LEU A 578 -29.49 17.04 -11.12
CA LEU A 578 -29.73 17.76 -12.37
C LEU A 578 -28.48 18.51 -12.85
N GLU A 579 -27.80 19.23 -11.94
CA GLU A 579 -26.67 20.09 -12.28
C GLU A 579 -25.39 19.27 -12.54
N LEU A 580 -25.18 18.17 -11.81
CA LEU A 580 -23.93 17.41 -11.86
C LEU A 580 -23.98 16.23 -12.87
N GLY A 581 -25.17 15.90 -13.37
CA GLY A 581 -25.37 14.82 -14.33
C GLY A 581 -24.61 15.01 -15.65
N GLU A 582 -24.47 16.25 -16.15
CA GLU A 582 -23.65 16.57 -17.33
C GLU A 582 -22.15 16.23 -17.17
N HIS A 583 -21.68 16.20 -15.92
CA HIS A 583 -20.31 15.80 -15.56
C HIS A 583 -20.17 14.30 -15.24
N GLY A 584 -21.23 13.50 -15.46
CA GLY A 584 -21.26 12.08 -15.13
C GLY A 584 -21.31 11.76 -13.63
N ILE A 585 -21.55 12.77 -12.77
CA ILE A 585 -21.65 12.58 -11.33
C ILE A 585 -23.06 12.13 -10.98
N ARG A 586 -23.19 10.95 -10.39
CA ARG A 586 -24.47 10.39 -9.94
C ARG A 586 -24.78 10.86 -8.52
N VAL A 587 -25.99 11.33 -8.27
CA VAL A 587 -26.44 11.77 -6.95
C VAL A 587 -27.72 11.04 -6.59
N ASN A 588 -27.67 10.22 -5.53
CA ASN A 588 -28.80 9.42 -5.07
C ASN A 588 -28.99 9.56 -3.55
N THR A 589 -30.16 9.20 -3.07
CA THR A 589 -30.51 9.29 -1.66
C THR A 589 -31.10 7.97 -1.17
N LEU A 590 -30.66 7.55 0.02
CA LEU A 590 -31.27 6.48 0.79
C LEU A 590 -32.15 7.08 1.90
N HIS A 591 -33.33 6.53 2.11
CA HIS A 591 -34.27 6.89 3.17
C HIS A 591 -34.43 5.73 4.14
N PRO A 592 -33.46 5.50 5.06
CA PRO A 592 -33.66 4.49 6.08
C PRO A 592 -34.79 4.87 7.04
N ASP A 593 -35.52 3.86 7.51
CA ASP A 593 -36.39 4.00 8.69
C ASP A 593 -35.53 3.78 9.96
N ALA A 594 -36.13 3.39 11.01
CA ALA A 594 -35.46 3.13 12.29
C ALA A 594 -34.34 2.07 12.15
N VAL A 595 -33.08 2.52 12.16
CA VAL A 595 -31.91 1.66 12.14
C VAL A 595 -31.51 1.42 13.59
N TYR A 596 -31.96 0.30 14.15
CA TYR A 596 -31.99 0.08 15.60
C TYR A 596 -30.62 -0.24 16.23
N ASP A 597 -29.63 -0.61 15.46
CA ASP A 597 -28.24 -0.86 15.88
C ASP A 597 -27.37 0.42 15.93
N THR A 598 -27.99 1.59 15.81
CA THR A 598 -27.31 2.88 15.95
C THR A 598 -27.47 3.47 17.36
N ALA A 599 -26.52 4.29 17.80
CA ALA A 599 -26.54 4.94 19.12
C ALA A 599 -27.75 5.88 19.36
N LEU A 600 -28.52 6.17 18.31
CA LEU A 600 -29.77 6.93 18.42
C LEU A 600 -30.85 6.16 19.21
N TRP A 601 -30.80 4.83 19.19
CA TRP A 601 -31.81 3.97 19.78
C TRP A 601 -31.30 3.38 21.11
N THR A 602 -31.54 4.12 22.22
CA THR A 602 -31.31 3.56 23.56
C THR A 602 -32.44 2.61 23.95
N ASP A 603 -32.17 1.70 24.89
CA ASP A 603 -33.19 0.74 25.39
C ASP A 603 -34.41 1.48 25.96
N GLU A 604 -34.20 2.61 26.65
CA GLU A 604 -35.28 3.44 27.21
C GLU A 604 -36.15 4.03 26.07
N LEU A 605 -35.50 4.54 25.01
CA LEU A 605 -36.24 5.11 23.87
C LEU A 605 -37.04 4.03 23.14
N LEU A 606 -36.43 2.85 22.92
CA LEU A 606 -37.11 1.71 22.30
C LEU A 606 -38.32 1.27 23.11
N GLN A 607 -38.16 1.14 24.44
CA GLN A 607 -39.25 0.75 25.32
C GLN A 607 -40.39 1.81 25.34
N ALA A 608 -40.01 3.10 25.40
CA ALA A 608 -40.99 4.19 25.36
C ALA A 608 -41.78 4.20 24.06
N ARG A 609 -41.12 4.00 22.92
CA ARG A 609 -41.76 3.92 21.61
C ARG A 609 -42.64 2.67 21.45
N ALA A 610 -42.17 1.50 21.87
CA ALA A 610 -42.94 0.27 21.84
C ALA A 610 -44.21 0.40 22.69
N ASN A 611 -44.11 0.96 23.89
CA ASN A 611 -45.27 1.23 24.78
C ASN A 611 -46.29 2.17 24.14
N ALA A 612 -45.82 3.25 23.47
CA ALA A 612 -46.70 4.20 22.77
C ALA A 612 -47.52 3.52 21.65
N TYR A 613 -46.95 2.49 21.01
CA TYR A 613 -47.63 1.67 19.99
C TYR A 613 -48.35 0.45 20.58
N ARG A 614 -48.30 0.24 21.90
CA ARG A 614 -48.84 -0.93 22.62
C ARG A 614 -48.32 -2.27 22.06
N MET A 615 -47.05 -2.31 21.77
CA MET A 615 -46.31 -3.47 21.23
C MET A 615 -45.19 -3.88 22.16
N SER A 616 -44.70 -5.11 21.99
CA SER A 616 -43.40 -5.50 22.52
C SER A 616 -42.29 -4.74 21.76
N VAL A 617 -41.08 -4.63 22.33
CA VAL A 617 -39.92 -4.04 21.62
C VAL A 617 -39.60 -4.83 20.35
N GLU A 618 -39.70 -6.15 20.42
CA GLU A 618 -39.44 -7.03 19.27
C GLU A 618 -40.46 -6.79 18.14
N ASP A 619 -41.76 -6.75 18.47
CA ASP A 619 -42.83 -6.46 17.46
C ASP A 619 -42.70 -5.03 16.92
N TYR A 620 -42.31 -4.07 17.77
CA TYR A 620 -42.08 -2.70 17.35
C TYR A 620 -40.96 -2.57 16.31
N LYS A 621 -39.86 -3.28 16.52
CA LYS A 621 -38.73 -3.29 15.57
C LYS A 621 -39.08 -3.92 14.21
N ARG A 622 -40.04 -4.84 14.19
CA ARG A 622 -40.49 -5.60 13.01
C ARG A 622 -41.88 -5.19 12.48
N LYS A 623 -42.31 -3.98 12.79
CA LYS A 623 -43.65 -3.51 12.40
C LYS A 623 -43.83 -3.18 10.91
N ASN A 624 -42.77 -3.23 10.10
CA ASN A 624 -42.79 -3.03 8.67
C ASN A 624 -43.44 -4.23 7.93
N ILE A 625 -43.66 -4.09 6.62
CA ILE A 625 -44.35 -5.11 5.81
C ILE A 625 -43.57 -6.42 5.74
N LEU A 626 -42.22 -6.33 5.61
CA LEU A 626 -41.34 -7.51 5.57
C LEU A 626 -41.16 -8.17 6.94
N ARG A 627 -41.63 -7.52 8.02
CA ARG A 627 -41.43 -7.99 9.42
C ARG A 627 -39.97 -8.27 9.78
N THR A 628 -39.08 -7.39 9.36
CA THR A 628 -37.65 -7.49 9.55
C THR A 628 -37.10 -6.25 10.25
N GLU A 629 -35.95 -6.40 10.89
CA GLU A 629 -35.18 -5.24 11.36
C GLU A 629 -34.33 -4.70 10.20
N VAL A 630 -34.17 -3.39 10.13
CA VAL A 630 -33.23 -2.72 9.23
C VAL A 630 -31.99 -2.36 10.05
N SER A 631 -30.84 -2.79 9.58
CA SER A 631 -29.55 -2.56 10.23
C SER A 631 -28.68 -1.54 9.49
N SER A 632 -27.64 -1.05 10.15
CA SER A 632 -26.62 -0.20 9.52
C SER A 632 -25.90 -0.91 8.36
N VAL A 633 -25.76 -2.24 8.43
CA VAL A 633 -25.17 -3.06 7.37
C VAL A 633 -26.05 -3.08 6.13
N ASP A 634 -27.37 -3.16 6.27
CA ASP A 634 -28.31 -3.11 5.12
C ASP A 634 -28.21 -1.77 4.40
N VAL A 635 -28.09 -0.67 5.17
CA VAL A 635 -27.89 0.66 4.59
C VAL A 635 -26.53 0.76 3.89
N ALA A 636 -25.47 0.19 4.47
CA ALA A 636 -24.13 0.19 3.89
C ALA A 636 -24.08 -0.60 2.56
N GLU A 637 -24.79 -1.72 2.45
CA GLU A 637 -24.92 -2.46 1.19
C GLU A 637 -25.60 -1.60 0.11
N ALA A 638 -26.67 -0.89 0.46
CA ALA A 638 -27.33 0.02 -0.48
C ALA A 638 -26.40 1.19 -0.89
N VAL A 639 -25.63 1.75 0.05
CA VAL A 639 -24.57 2.73 -0.26
C VAL A 639 -23.58 2.17 -1.27
N PHE A 640 -23.05 0.96 -1.04
CA PHE A 640 -22.11 0.30 -1.94
C PHE A 640 -22.70 0.12 -3.36
N LEU A 641 -23.94 -0.32 -3.49
CA LEU A 641 -24.61 -0.49 -4.79
C LEU A 641 -24.75 0.84 -5.55
N LEU A 642 -25.08 1.93 -4.85
CA LEU A 642 -25.22 3.27 -5.45
C LEU A 642 -23.88 3.93 -5.75
N ALA A 643 -22.85 3.65 -4.95
CA ALA A 643 -21.48 4.14 -5.15
C ALA A 643 -20.76 3.41 -6.30
N GLY A 644 -21.08 2.13 -6.49
CA GLY A 644 -20.48 1.26 -7.50
C GLY A 644 -21.06 1.42 -8.91
N THR A 645 -20.56 0.59 -9.82
CA THR A 645 -20.97 0.59 -11.24
C THR A 645 -22.25 -0.21 -11.51
N ARG A 646 -22.68 -1.07 -10.56
CA ARG A 646 -23.87 -1.93 -10.72
C ARG A 646 -25.15 -1.12 -10.98
N LEU A 647 -25.29 0.03 -10.32
CA LEU A 647 -26.35 1.00 -10.56
C LEU A 647 -25.82 2.26 -11.28
N GLY A 648 -24.86 2.09 -12.19
CA GLY A 648 -24.15 3.16 -12.90
C GLY A 648 -25.01 4.04 -13.80
N LYS A 649 -26.28 3.69 -14.01
CA LYS A 649 -27.24 4.50 -14.78
C LYS A 649 -28.35 5.11 -13.89
N THR A 650 -28.12 5.11 -12.56
CA THR A 650 -29.09 5.62 -11.58
C THR A 650 -28.61 6.94 -10.98
N THR A 651 -29.35 8.01 -11.19
CA THR A 651 -29.16 9.33 -10.57
C THR A 651 -30.50 9.95 -10.23
N GLY A 652 -30.57 10.80 -9.21
CA GLY A 652 -31.83 11.44 -8.75
C GLY A 652 -32.76 10.49 -7.99
N ALA A 653 -32.36 9.24 -7.76
CA ALA A 653 -33.21 8.26 -7.10
C ALA A 653 -33.35 8.56 -5.59
N GLN A 654 -34.56 8.32 -5.10
CA GLN A 654 -34.99 8.43 -3.70
C GLN A 654 -35.42 7.03 -3.27
N ILE A 655 -34.51 6.30 -2.57
CA ILE A 655 -34.71 4.87 -2.30
C ILE A 655 -35.07 4.68 -0.82
N PRO A 656 -36.32 4.25 -0.49
CA PRO A 656 -36.67 3.86 0.87
C PRO A 656 -35.96 2.55 1.24
N LEU A 657 -35.45 2.50 2.47
CA LEU A 657 -34.84 1.30 3.07
C LEU A 657 -35.48 1.09 4.46
N ASP A 658 -36.70 0.61 4.46
CA ASP A 658 -37.61 0.64 5.61
C ASP A 658 -38.36 -0.68 5.83
N GLY A 659 -38.04 -1.73 5.07
CA GLY A 659 -38.76 -3.00 5.09
C GLY A 659 -40.20 -2.93 4.56
N GLY A 660 -40.54 -1.85 3.84
CA GLY A 660 -41.91 -1.56 3.37
C GLY A 660 -42.74 -0.96 4.49
N ASN A 661 -42.73 0.36 4.60
CA ASN A 661 -43.57 1.04 5.57
C ASN A 661 -44.93 1.34 4.94
N ASP A 662 -46.00 0.86 5.55
CA ASP A 662 -47.39 0.96 5.10
C ASP A 662 -47.94 2.38 4.89
N ARG A 663 -47.22 3.40 5.42
CA ARG A 663 -47.64 4.80 5.30
C ARG A 663 -47.17 5.51 4.04
N VAL A 664 -46.27 4.89 3.28
CA VAL A 664 -45.56 5.53 2.15
C VAL A 664 -45.49 4.66 0.89
N ILE A 665 -46.30 3.64 0.86
CA ILE A 665 -46.47 2.80 -0.35
C ILE A 665 -47.51 3.42 -1.26
#